data_6d3be8220a9aca40db1e2adf04c215c1
#
_entry.id   6d3be8220a9aca40db1e2adf04c215c1
#
_cell.length_a   1.000
_cell.length_b   1.000
_cell.length_c   1.000
_cell.angle_alpha   90.00
_cell.angle_beta   90.00
_cell.angle_gamma   90.00
#
_symmetry.space_group_name_H-M   'P 1'
#
loop_
_entity.id
_entity.type
_entity.pdbx_description
1 polymer ?
#
loop_
_entity_poly.entity_id
_entity_poly.type
_entity_poly.pdbx_seq_one_letter_code
_entity_poly.pdbx_strand_id
1 'polypeptide(L)'
;MFMKGFVKVASAIPKVKVADCRYNVVEINRLIQEAAASDVQIVVFPELSITGYTCGDLFFQEALQEDALLGMLEIAEHTAHLDIISIVGLPIVIGQQLLNVAAVIQQGHILGLIPKSYLPNYKEFYEQRWFVSAFDNLMSEYDIRGEHIPVGNDLLFSTPEVVFGIEICEDLWAPVPRSSVLAMQGAEIIFNLSASNECVGKHKYLRNLISQQSGRLIAGYVYSSCGFGESSTDVVFSGNAFICENGSFLCEAKRFDYEPQLLVNDIDVDCLRNERLTNTTFKACRNHMTQSSFRMIMTKPLAEGSKQLHRVIPSHPFIPNGGDYEKTCHEIISIQCAGLAKRLTHTHARSAVIGISGGLDSTLALLICVRTFDQLGKDRKDILAITMPGFGTTDRTYLNAVNLIKELGCSFKEIDIKEACRVHFKDIEHTEELHDAVYENIQARERTQILMDIANQYNGIVIGTGDLSEIALGWSTYNGDHMSMYGVNCGVPKTLIKYLVQWIADNKSVPALRTILSDIISTPVSPELLPAGENMEIGQRTEDAVGPYELHDFFLYHFIRYGATPRRILDMATLAFGGSYDETIIRHWLSVFISRFFAQQFKRSCMPDGPKVGSVSLSPRGDWRMPSDACCKLWLNKI
;
A
#
# COMPACT_ATOMS: atom_id res chain seq x y z
N MET A 1 -4.71 8.90 21.20
CA MET A 1 -5.29 9.78 20.18
C MET A 1 -5.89 8.90 19.11
N PHE A 2 -7.10 9.17 18.67
CA PHE A 2 -7.86 8.40 17.71
C PHE A 2 -7.26 8.49 16.31
N MET A 3 -6.95 7.37 15.63
CA MET A 3 -6.55 7.41 14.22
C MET A 3 -7.79 7.49 13.32
N LYS A 4 -8.13 8.70 12.90
CA LYS A 4 -9.20 8.92 11.92
C LYS A 4 -8.87 8.26 10.59
N GLY A 5 -9.90 7.80 9.88
CA GLY A 5 -9.79 7.21 8.55
C GLY A 5 -9.55 5.69 8.52
N PHE A 6 -9.46 5.04 9.68
CA PHE A 6 -9.50 3.59 9.80
C PHE A 6 -10.84 3.12 10.35
N VAL A 7 -11.34 2.01 9.82
CA VAL A 7 -12.52 1.31 10.33
C VAL A 7 -12.10 -0.10 10.73
N LYS A 8 -12.28 -0.43 12.01
CA LYS A 8 -11.97 -1.75 12.55
C LYS A 8 -13.11 -2.70 12.29
N VAL A 9 -12.83 -3.75 11.51
CA VAL A 9 -13.80 -4.74 11.09
C VAL A 9 -13.43 -6.12 11.58
N ALA A 10 -14.43 -6.98 11.72
CA ALA A 10 -14.19 -8.39 12.01
C ALA A 10 -15.00 -9.33 11.11
N SER A 11 -14.40 -10.48 10.81
CA SER A 11 -15.07 -11.66 10.26
C SER A 11 -15.11 -12.73 11.35
N ALA A 12 -16.31 -13.13 11.76
CA ALA A 12 -16.53 -14.12 12.81
C ALA A 12 -16.94 -15.45 12.19
N ILE A 13 -16.39 -16.55 12.69
CA ILE A 13 -16.73 -17.93 12.33
C ILE A 13 -17.22 -18.62 13.59
N PRO A 14 -18.55 -18.65 13.85
CA PRO A 14 -19.09 -19.35 15.01
C PRO A 14 -19.01 -20.86 14.82
N LYS A 15 -19.00 -21.59 15.90
CA LYS A 15 -19.35 -23.01 15.92
C LYS A 15 -20.87 -23.12 15.88
N VAL A 16 -21.39 -23.82 14.89
CA VAL A 16 -22.84 -23.93 14.72
C VAL A 16 -23.36 -25.34 15.02
N LYS A 17 -24.64 -25.45 15.31
CA LYS A 17 -25.42 -26.68 15.28
C LYS A 17 -26.58 -26.51 14.33
N VAL A 18 -26.68 -27.39 13.36
CA VAL A 18 -27.72 -27.33 12.33
C VAL A 18 -29.10 -27.39 12.97
N ALA A 19 -29.95 -26.41 12.67
CA ALA A 19 -31.32 -26.23 13.16
C ALA A 19 -31.44 -25.98 14.70
N ASP A 20 -30.35 -25.70 15.40
CA ASP A 20 -30.37 -25.30 16.82
C ASP A 20 -30.14 -23.78 16.94
N CYS A 21 -31.16 -22.98 16.62
CA CYS A 21 -31.06 -21.52 16.61
C CYS A 21 -30.62 -20.96 17.96
N ARG A 22 -31.08 -21.52 19.06
CA ARG A 22 -30.71 -21.05 20.42
C ARG A 22 -29.24 -21.23 20.73
N TYR A 23 -28.69 -22.37 20.40
CA TYR A 23 -27.24 -22.60 20.54
C TYR A 23 -26.44 -21.62 19.66
N ASN A 24 -26.86 -21.46 18.40
CA ASN A 24 -26.15 -20.60 17.46
C ASN A 24 -26.21 -19.12 17.88
N VAL A 25 -27.34 -18.64 18.42
CA VAL A 25 -27.51 -17.27 18.94
C VAL A 25 -26.58 -17.01 20.13
N VAL A 26 -26.42 -18.00 21.05
CA VAL A 26 -25.48 -17.88 22.17
C VAL A 26 -24.03 -17.72 21.67
N GLU A 27 -23.61 -18.51 20.68
CA GLU A 27 -22.29 -18.43 20.10
C GLU A 27 -22.07 -17.10 19.33
N ILE A 28 -23.06 -16.66 18.57
CA ILE A 28 -23.05 -15.37 17.86
C ILE A 28 -22.91 -14.23 18.87
N ASN A 29 -23.74 -14.18 19.92
CA ASN A 29 -23.69 -13.15 20.96
C ASN A 29 -22.33 -13.13 21.68
N ARG A 30 -21.75 -14.30 21.97
CA ARG A 30 -20.41 -14.40 22.57
C ARG A 30 -19.35 -13.75 21.67
N LEU A 31 -19.37 -14.04 20.37
CA LEU A 31 -18.41 -13.47 19.41
C LEU A 31 -18.63 -11.98 19.17
N ILE A 32 -19.87 -11.48 19.22
CA ILE A 32 -20.15 -10.04 19.15
C ILE A 32 -19.57 -9.32 20.38
N GLN A 33 -19.72 -9.89 21.57
CA GLN A 33 -19.14 -9.34 22.81
C GLN A 33 -17.60 -9.33 22.76
N GLU A 34 -16.97 -10.40 22.25
CA GLU A 34 -15.53 -10.50 22.05
C GLU A 34 -15.04 -9.46 21.02
N ALA A 35 -15.78 -9.27 19.93
CA ALA A 35 -15.50 -8.25 18.93
C ALA A 35 -15.60 -6.83 19.52
N ALA A 36 -16.66 -6.55 20.27
CA ALA A 36 -16.84 -5.27 20.94
C ALA A 36 -15.74 -5.00 21.98
N ALA A 37 -15.32 -6.01 22.75
CA ALA A 37 -14.20 -5.92 23.68
C ALA A 37 -12.85 -5.65 22.99
N SER A 38 -12.75 -5.96 21.70
CA SER A 38 -11.59 -5.68 20.84
C SER A 38 -11.72 -4.38 20.05
N ASP A 39 -12.67 -3.52 20.41
CA ASP A 39 -13.02 -2.24 19.76
C ASP A 39 -13.41 -2.41 18.28
N VAL A 40 -13.96 -3.55 17.88
CA VAL A 40 -14.48 -3.77 16.53
C VAL A 40 -15.73 -2.94 16.32
N GLN A 41 -15.81 -2.27 15.19
CA GLN A 41 -16.91 -1.37 14.83
C GLN A 41 -17.98 -2.07 13.99
N ILE A 42 -17.58 -3.02 13.12
CA ILE A 42 -18.50 -3.79 12.30
C ILE A 42 -18.02 -5.26 12.27
N VAL A 43 -18.91 -6.19 12.62
CA VAL A 43 -18.64 -7.63 12.56
C VAL A 43 -19.62 -8.33 11.62
N VAL A 44 -19.11 -9.26 10.80
CA VAL A 44 -19.93 -10.09 9.90
C VAL A 44 -19.80 -11.56 10.25
N PHE A 45 -20.92 -12.25 10.19
CA PHE A 45 -21.08 -13.69 10.39
C PHE A 45 -21.34 -14.40 9.07
N PRO A 46 -21.22 -15.75 9.01
CA PRO A 46 -21.54 -16.52 7.81
C PRO A 46 -23.02 -16.45 7.39
N GLU A 47 -23.27 -16.83 6.16
CA GLU A 47 -24.61 -17.03 5.60
C GLU A 47 -25.42 -18.02 6.43
N LEU A 48 -26.68 -17.68 6.72
CA LEU A 48 -27.61 -18.51 7.51
C LEU A 48 -27.06 -18.94 8.88
N SER A 49 -26.18 -18.14 9.48
CA SER A 49 -25.47 -18.47 10.74
C SER A 49 -26.39 -18.73 11.93
N ILE A 50 -27.63 -18.19 11.92
CA ILE A 50 -28.60 -18.42 13.02
C ILE A 50 -29.16 -19.84 12.97
N THR A 51 -29.39 -20.41 11.79
CA THR A 51 -29.94 -21.77 11.64
C THR A 51 -28.87 -22.85 11.34
N GLY A 52 -27.74 -22.44 10.79
CA GLY A 52 -26.87 -23.25 9.97
C GLY A 52 -27.37 -23.24 8.50
N TYR A 53 -26.42 -23.36 7.57
CA TYR A 53 -26.70 -23.39 6.13
C TYR A 53 -27.32 -24.72 5.68
N THR A 54 -26.93 -25.82 6.31
CA THR A 54 -27.22 -27.18 5.83
C THR A 54 -28.53 -27.77 6.38
N CYS A 55 -29.54 -26.92 6.65
CA CYS A 55 -30.83 -27.34 7.18
C CYS A 55 -31.73 -28.09 6.15
N GLY A 56 -31.46 -27.97 4.85
CA GLY A 56 -32.25 -28.65 3.83
C GLY A 56 -33.74 -28.27 3.86
N ASP A 57 -34.62 -29.26 3.69
CA ASP A 57 -36.08 -29.02 3.68
C ASP A 57 -36.63 -28.59 5.06
N LEU A 58 -35.81 -28.58 6.12
CA LEU A 58 -36.22 -27.99 7.40
C LEU A 58 -36.48 -26.48 7.28
N PHE A 59 -35.94 -25.82 6.27
CA PHE A 59 -36.26 -24.42 6.00
C PHE A 59 -37.78 -24.18 5.72
N PHE A 60 -38.53 -25.20 5.30
CA PHE A 60 -39.98 -25.11 5.16
C PHE A 60 -40.76 -25.29 6.47
N GLN A 61 -40.07 -25.63 7.57
CA GLN A 61 -40.75 -25.86 8.84
C GLN A 61 -40.95 -24.53 9.59
N GLU A 62 -42.18 -24.23 9.95
CA GLU A 62 -42.57 -23.00 10.66
C GLU A 62 -41.78 -22.85 11.95
N ALA A 63 -41.55 -23.91 12.72
CA ALA A 63 -40.80 -23.89 13.93
C ALA A 63 -39.34 -23.36 13.75
N LEU A 64 -38.66 -23.71 12.62
CA LEU A 64 -37.33 -23.21 12.33
C LEU A 64 -37.36 -21.73 11.90
N GLN A 65 -38.35 -21.33 11.14
CA GLN A 65 -38.54 -19.94 10.67
C GLN A 65 -38.83 -19.00 11.84
N GLU A 66 -39.73 -19.41 12.77
CA GLU A 66 -40.04 -18.66 13.98
C GLU A 66 -38.84 -18.55 14.90
N ASP A 67 -38.13 -19.64 15.16
CA ASP A 67 -36.95 -19.65 16.04
C ASP A 67 -35.79 -18.83 15.44
N ALA A 68 -35.65 -18.80 14.11
CA ALA A 68 -34.67 -17.95 13.43
C ALA A 68 -34.98 -16.45 13.59
N LEU A 69 -36.25 -16.07 13.43
CA LEU A 69 -36.70 -14.69 13.65
C LEU A 69 -36.53 -14.27 15.11
N LEU A 70 -36.93 -15.11 16.07
CA LEU A 70 -36.72 -14.85 17.50
C LEU A 70 -35.24 -14.74 17.84
N GLY A 71 -34.40 -15.56 17.24
CA GLY A 71 -32.95 -15.51 17.41
C GLY A 71 -32.34 -14.19 16.95
N MET A 72 -32.77 -13.65 15.81
CA MET A 72 -32.36 -12.32 15.35
C MET A 72 -32.77 -11.21 16.34
N LEU A 73 -34.00 -11.28 16.87
CA LEU A 73 -34.48 -10.32 17.87
C LEU A 73 -33.72 -10.43 19.19
N GLU A 74 -33.39 -11.65 19.62
CA GLU A 74 -32.56 -11.89 20.80
C GLU A 74 -31.16 -11.30 20.65
N ILE A 75 -30.52 -11.46 19.48
CA ILE A 75 -29.24 -10.83 19.17
C ILE A 75 -29.36 -9.30 19.27
N ALA A 76 -30.40 -8.70 18.72
CA ALA A 76 -30.62 -7.26 18.80
C ALA A 76 -30.75 -6.79 20.26
N GLU A 77 -31.57 -7.48 21.06
CA GLU A 77 -31.78 -7.15 22.49
C GLU A 77 -30.47 -7.30 23.30
N HIS A 78 -29.73 -8.41 23.12
CA HIS A 78 -28.47 -8.66 23.84
C HIS A 78 -27.36 -7.67 23.52
N THR A 79 -27.35 -7.14 22.28
CA THR A 79 -26.31 -6.22 21.80
C THR A 79 -26.74 -4.74 21.87
N ALA A 80 -27.92 -4.43 22.42
CA ALA A 80 -28.46 -3.08 22.48
C ALA A 80 -27.56 -2.05 23.20
N HIS A 81 -26.75 -2.52 24.14
CA HIS A 81 -25.83 -1.69 24.92
C HIS A 81 -24.42 -1.58 24.29
N LEU A 82 -24.17 -2.25 23.16
CA LEU A 82 -22.87 -2.27 22.50
C LEU A 82 -22.83 -1.30 21.31
N ASP A 83 -21.72 -0.57 21.18
CA ASP A 83 -21.46 0.33 20.06
C ASP A 83 -20.82 -0.42 18.89
N ILE A 84 -21.48 -1.47 18.38
CA ILE A 84 -21.02 -2.31 17.27
C ILE A 84 -22.17 -2.51 16.28
N ILE A 85 -21.84 -2.59 14.99
CA ILE A 85 -22.76 -3.06 13.96
C ILE A 85 -22.50 -4.55 13.74
N SER A 86 -23.54 -5.37 13.86
CA SER A 86 -23.49 -6.81 13.62
C SER A 86 -24.26 -7.17 12.37
N ILE A 87 -23.68 -8.03 11.50
CA ILE A 87 -24.29 -8.50 10.27
C ILE A 87 -24.41 -10.02 10.37
N VAL A 88 -25.66 -10.52 10.47
CA VAL A 88 -25.94 -11.96 10.71
C VAL A 88 -26.83 -12.52 9.61
N GLY A 89 -26.65 -13.81 9.26
CA GLY A 89 -27.41 -14.51 8.24
C GLY A 89 -28.55 -15.33 8.84
N LEU A 90 -29.76 -15.25 8.23
CA LEU A 90 -30.91 -16.05 8.63
C LEU A 90 -31.91 -16.28 7.46
N PRO A 91 -32.73 -17.34 7.51
CA PRO A 91 -33.91 -17.44 6.67
C PRO A 91 -35.04 -16.60 7.28
N ILE A 92 -35.84 -15.95 6.43
CA ILE A 92 -37.02 -15.20 6.88
C ILE A 92 -38.16 -15.28 5.88
N VAL A 93 -39.37 -15.35 6.37
CA VAL A 93 -40.60 -15.34 5.54
C VAL A 93 -41.16 -13.93 5.47
N ILE A 94 -41.25 -13.38 4.26
CA ILE A 94 -41.82 -12.05 4.00
C ILE A 94 -42.87 -12.21 2.89
N GLY A 95 -44.12 -11.87 3.17
CA GLY A 95 -45.18 -11.93 2.16
C GLY A 95 -45.35 -13.29 1.46
N GLN A 96 -45.24 -14.40 2.18
CA GLN A 96 -45.28 -15.79 1.69
C GLN A 96 -44.03 -16.21 0.86
N GLN A 97 -42.97 -15.42 0.87
CA GLN A 97 -41.70 -15.74 0.23
C GLN A 97 -40.68 -16.06 1.30
N LEU A 98 -39.99 -17.19 1.20
CA LEU A 98 -38.87 -17.53 2.04
C LEU A 98 -37.57 -16.94 1.44
N LEU A 99 -36.88 -16.10 2.17
CA LEU A 99 -35.70 -15.38 1.75
C LEU A 99 -34.49 -15.79 2.60
N ASN A 100 -33.33 -15.92 1.96
CA ASN A 100 -32.04 -16.01 2.62
C ASN A 100 -31.52 -14.57 2.76
N VAL A 101 -31.42 -14.06 3.98
CA VAL A 101 -31.10 -12.65 4.21
C VAL A 101 -29.91 -12.44 5.13
N ALA A 102 -29.24 -11.31 4.95
CA ALA A 102 -28.35 -10.70 5.93
C ALA A 102 -29.11 -9.60 6.68
N ALA A 103 -29.15 -9.67 8.01
CA ALA A 103 -29.71 -8.65 8.86
C ALA A 103 -28.61 -7.76 9.42
N VAL A 104 -28.77 -6.43 9.33
CA VAL A 104 -27.88 -5.44 9.91
C VAL A 104 -28.48 -4.93 11.22
N ILE A 105 -27.75 -5.09 12.30
CA ILE A 105 -28.19 -4.79 13.66
C ILE A 105 -27.25 -3.78 14.30
N GLN A 106 -27.80 -2.74 14.93
CA GLN A 106 -27.03 -1.75 15.72
C GLN A 106 -27.85 -1.31 16.93
N GLN A 107 -27.29 -1.42 18.13
CA GLN A 107 -27.87 -0.89 19.37
C GLN A 107 -29.35 -1.25 19.55
N GLY A 108 -29.69 -2.53 19.38
CA GLY A 108 -31.06 -3.04 19.58
C GLY A 108 -32.00 -2.87 18.38
N HIS A 109 -31.58 -2.19 17.31
CA HIS A 109 -32.41 -1.95 16.14
C HIS A 109 -31.93 -2.78 14.94
N ILE A 110 -32.90 -3.31 14.17
CA ILE A 110 -32.66 -3.93 12.87
C ILE A 110 -32.73 -2.84 11.81
N LEU A 111 -31.60 -2.51 11.20
CA LEU A 111 -31.47 -1.39 10.26
C LEU A 111 -31.95 -1.75 8.85
N GLY A 112 -31.88 -3.03 8.48
CA GLY A 112 -32.29 -3.51 7.17
C GLY A 112 -32.04 -4.99 6.97
N LEU A 113 -32.76 -5.58 6.02
CA LEU A 113 -32.69 -6.98 5.61
C LEU A 113 -32.26 -7.03 4.13
N ILE A 114 -31.16 -7.68 3.85
CA ILE A 114 -30.60 -7.79 2.49
C ILE A 114 -30.78 -9.21 2.00
N PRO A 115 -31.74 -9.49 1.08
CA PRO A 115 -31.91 -10.81 0.50
C PRO A 115 -30.81 -11.14 -0.50
N LYS A 116 -30.42 -12.41 -0.56
CA LYS A 116 -29.50 -12.96 -1.56
C LYS A 116 -30.05 -12.78 -2.98
N SER A 117 -29.21 -12.26 -3.88
CA SER A 117 -29.62 -11.94 -5.26
C SER A 117 -29.50 -13.16 -6.19
N TYR A 118 -28.37 -13.87 -6.14
CA TYR A 118 -28.11 -15.04 -6.96
C TYR A 118 -28.18 -16.31 -6.10
N LEU A 119 -29.13 -17.19 -6.44
CA LEU A 119 -29.34 -18.46 -5.75
C LEU A 119 -28.69 -19.58 -6.57
N PRO A 120 -27.59 -20.20 -6.10
CA PRO A 120 -26.97 -21.30 -6.83
C PRO A 120 -27.90 -22.50 -6.91
N ASN A 121 -28.06 -23.05 -8.13
CA ASN A 121 -28.92 -24.20 -8.41
C ASN A 121 -28.24 -25.13 -9.41
N TYR A 122 -27.03 -25.56 -9.05
CA TYR A 122 -26.19 -26.45 -9.86
C TYR A 122 -25.29 -27.29 -8.96
N LYS A 123 -24.90 -28.49 -9.41
CA LYS A 123 -24.09 -29.47 -8.68
C LYS A 123 -24.68 -29.75 -7.29
N GLU A 124 -23.88 -29.52 -6.22
CA GLU A 124 -24.28 -29.70 -4.83
C GLU A 124 -25.21 -28.60 -4.29
N PHE A 125 -25.42 -27.53 -5.03
CA PHE A 125 -26.26 -26.42 -4.62
C PHE A 125 -27.63 -26.46 -5.28
N TYR A 126 -28.70 -26.26 -4.50
CA TYR A 126 -30.09 -26.25 -4.95
C TYR A 126 -30.94 -25.26 -4.14
N GLU A 127 -30.40 -24.06 -3.88
CA GLU A 127 -31.03 -23.03 -3.06
C GLU A 127 -32.39 -22.52 -3.63
N GLN A 128 -32.58 -22.55 -4.96
CA GLN A 128 -33.86 -22.22 -5.59
C GLN A 128 -35.00 -23.15 -5.17
N ARG A 129 -34.69 -24.29 -4.56
CA ARG A 129 -35.70 -25.17 -3.97
C ARG A 129 -36.40 -24.50 -2.79
N TRP A 130 -35.68 -23.69 -2.01
CA TRP A 130 -36.17 -23.12 -0.77
C TRP A 130 -36.42 -21.62 -0.86
N PHE A 131 -35.48 -20.87 -1.44
CA PHE A 131 -35.41 -19.42 -1.35
C PHE A 131 -35.83 -18.73 -2.65
N VAL A 132 -36.38 -17.53 -2.50
CA VAL A 132 -36.70 -16.61 -3.59
C VAL A 132 -35.53 -15.60 -3.73
N SER A 133 -35.18 -15.27 -4.97
CA SER A 133 -34.17 -14.28 -5.30
C SER A 133 -34.60 -12.88 -4.86
N ALA A 134 -33.64 -12.06 -4.44
CA ALA A 134 -33.90 -10.65 -4.19
C ALA A 134 -34.44 -9.90 -5.41
N PHE A 135 -34.17 -10.37 -6.63
CA PHE A 135 -34.69 -9.78 -7.86
C PHE A 135 -36.19 -10.04 -8.05
N ASP A 136 -36.71 -11.10 -7.42
CA ASP A 136 -38.13 -11.52 -7.50
C ASP A 136 -38.89 -11.17 -6.20
N ASN A 137 -38.22 -10.52 -5.24
CA ASN A 137 -38.86 -10.06 -4.01
C ASN A 137 -39.78 -8.87 -4.28
N LEU A 138 -41.03 -8.99 -3.91
CA LEU A 138 -42.04 -7.96 -4.13
C LEU A 138 -42.19 -6.97 -2.98
N MET A 139 -41.54 -7.22 -1.83
CA MET A 139 -41.68 -6.42 -0.62
C MET A 139 -40.41 -5.58 -0.39
N SER A 140 -40.58 -4.27 -0.23
CA SER A 140 -39.49 -3.33 0.06
C SER A 140 -39.31 -3.05 1.57
N GLU A 141 -40.27 -3.49 2.38
CA GLU A 141 -40.28 -3.30 3.84
C GLU A 141 -40.91 -4.51 4.52
N TYR A 142 -40.55 -4.75 5.76
CA TYR A 142 -41.12 -5.79 6.61
C TYR A 142 -41.43 -5.22 8.01
N ASP A 143 -42.64 -5.43 8.49
CA ASP A 143 -43.03 -5.01 9.83
C ASP A 143 -42.57 -6.03 10.86
N ILE A 144 -41.74 -5.59 11.79
CA ILE A 144 -41.30 -6.37 12.94
C ILE A 144 -41.67 -5.62 14.21
N ARG A 145 -42.67 -6.10 14.94
CA ARG A 145 -43.13 -5.49 16.20
C ARG A 145 -43.50 -4.02 16.07
N GLY A 146 -44.02 -3.59 14.92
CA GLY A 146 -44.42 -2.21 14.63
C GLY A 146 -43.30 -1.31 14.10
N GLU A 147 -42.13 -1.84 13.87
CA GLU A 147 -41.03 -1.15 13.17
C GLU A 147 -41.00 -1.61 11.68
N HIS A 148 -41.00 -0.64 10.75
CA HIS A 148 -40.90 -0.89 9.32
C HIS A 148 -39.43 -1.03 8.91
N ILE A 149 -38.98 -2.26 8.72
CA ILE A 149 -37.59 -2.55 8.40
C ILE A 149 -37.41 -2.59 6.86
N PRO A 150 -36.49 -1.82 6.28
CA PRO A 150 -36.18 -1.86 4.85
C PRO A 150 -35.70 -3.25 4.40
N VAL A 151 -36.24 -3.74 3.28
CA VAL A 151 -35.86 -5.03 2.65
C VAL A 151 -35.44 -4.78 1.21
N GLY A 152 -34.29 -5.30 0.80
CA GLY A 152 -33.87 -5.21 -0.59
C GLY A 152 -32.36 -5.37 -0.81
N ASN A 153 -31.98 -5.67 -2.04
CA ASN A 153 -30.58 -5.73 -2.47
C ASN A 153 -30.05 -4.37 -2.95
N ASP A 154 -30.86 -3.33 -2.81
CA ASP A 154 -30.58 -1.93 -3.12
C ASP A 154 -30.25 -1.09 -1.87
N LEU A 155 -29.93 -1.72 -0.75
CA LEU A 155 -29.58 -1.05 0.49
C LEU A 155 -28.08 -0.80 0.60
N LEU A 156 -27.73 0.44 0.96
CA LEU A 156 -26.40 0.82 1.44
C LEU A 156 -26.53 1.41 2.85
N PHE A 157 -25.53 1.16 3.68
CA PHE A 157 -25.48 1.64 5.05
C PHE A 157 -24.40 2.72 5.18
N SER A 158 -24.77 3.87 5.75
CA SER A 158 -23.87 5.00 5.87
C SER A 158 -23.71 5.41 7.32
N THR A 159 -22.49 5.33 7.81
CA THR A 159 -22.04 5.98 9.02
C THR A 159 -21.34 7.31 8.66
N PRO A 160 -21.03 8.21 9.60
CA PRO A 160 -20.17 9.35 9.33
C PRO A 160 -18.77 8.96 8.83
N GLU A 161 -18.28 7.75 9.19
CA GLU A 161 -16.94 7.26 8.91
C GLU A 161 -16.84 6.51 7.58
N VAL A 162 -17.87 5.73 7.21
CA VAL A 162 -17.81 4.82 6.05
C VAL A 162 -19.18 4.50 5.46
N VAL A 163 -19.22 4.27 4.16
CA VAL A 163 -20.35 3.65 3.47
C VAL A 163 -20.02 2.18 3.19
N PHE A 164 -20.92 1.27 3.59
CA PHE A 164 -20.71 -0.14 3.34
C PHE A 164 -21.93 -0.80 2.69
N GLY A 165 -21.65 -1.91 1.99
CA GLY A 165 -22.66 -2.72 1.33
C GLY A 165 -22.48 -4.20 1.65
N ILE A 166 -23.53 -4.99 1.40
CA ILE A 166 -23.58 -6.40 1.76
C ILE A 166 -23.95 -7.22 0.52
N GLU A 167 -23.27 -8.33 0.33
CA GLU A 167 -23.64 -9.37 -0.64
C GLU A 167 -23.54 -10.75 0.02
N ILE A 168 -24.23 -11.74 -0.53
CA ILE A 168 -24.30 -13.07 0.05
C ILE A 168 -23.75 -14.11 -0.93
N CYS A 169 -22.65 -14.74 -0.56
CA CYS A 169 -22.04 -15.93 -1.16
C CYS A 169 -21.97 -15.89 -2.70
N GLU A 170 -22.93 -16.50 -3.39
CA GLU A 170 -22.99 -16.59 -4.86
C GLU A 170 -23.02 -15.23 -5.55
N ASP A 171 -23.44 -14.18 -4.85
CA ASP A 171 -23.41 -12.82 -5.36
C ASP A 171 -22.01 -12.36 -5.78
N LEU A 172 -20.95 -12.91 -5.16
CA LEU A 172 -19.55 -12.72 -5.56
C LEU A 172 -19.16 -13.51 -6.81
N TRP A 173 -19.72 -14.73 -6.97
CA TRP A 173 -19.33 -15.65 -8.04
C TRP A 173 -19.98 -15.32 -9.38
N ALA A 174 -21.02 -14.50 -9.36
CA ALA A 174 -21.72 -14.06 -10.56
C ALA A 174 -20.77 -13.31 -11.52
N PRO A 175 -20.96 -13.38 -12.85
CA PRO A 175 -20.16 -12.63 -13.83
C PRO A 175 -20.17 -11.11 -13.58
N VAL A 176 -21.27 -10.57 -13.04
CA VAL A 176 -21.40 -9.19 -12.54
C VAL A 176 -21.74 -9.28 -11.05
N PRO A 177 -20.74 -9.31 -10.16
CA PRO A 177 -20.97 -9.43 -8.71
C PRO A 177 -21.77 -8.25 -8.16
N ARG A 178 -22.58 -8.50 -7.13
CA ARG A 178 -23.34 -7.43 -6.45
C ARG A 178 -22.41 -6.38 -5.87
N SER A 179 -21.26 -6.78 -5.33
CA SER A 179 -20.22 -5.87 -4.85
C SER A 179 -19.79 -4.83 -5.88
N SER A 180 -19.80 -5.17 -7.18
CA SER A 180 -19.50 -4.20 -8.25
C SER A 180 -20.54 -3.08 -8.31
N VAL A 181 -21.80 -3.42 -8.21
CA VAL A 181 -22.90 -2.44 -8.20
C VAL A 181 -22.85 -1.61 -6.92
N LEU A 182 -22.70 -2.25 -5.76
CA LEU A 182 -22.61 -1.59 -4.44
C LEU A 182 -21.47 -0.57 -4.39
N ALA A 183 -20.27 -0.94 -4.89
CA ALA A 183 -19.12 -0.03 -4.92
C ALA A 183 -19.33 1.17 -5.86
N MET A 184 -19.96 0.97 -7.02
CA MET A 184 -20.33 2.06 -7.94
C MET A 184 -21.39 2.99 -7.32
N GLN A 185 -22.25 2.48 -6.43
CA GLN A 185 -23.22 3.28 -5.69
C GLN A 185 -22.63 3.95 -4.43
N GLY A 186 -21.37 3.67 -4.08
CA GLY A 186 -20.65 4.38 -3.04
C GLY A 186 -20.10 3.53 -1.90
N ALA A 187 -20.41 2.23 -1.85
CA ALA A 187 -19.85 1.37 -0.81
C ALA A 187 -18.31 1.36 -0.86
N GLU A 188 -17.68 1.62 0.29
CA GLU A 188 -16.23 1.65 0.48
C GLU A 188 -15.73 0.34 1.09
N ILE A 189 -16.61 -0.34 1.85
CA ILE A 189 -16.38 -1.68 2.39
C ILE A 189 -17.52 -2.58 1.95
N ILE A 190 -17.19 -3.79 1.53
CA ILE A 190 -18.14 -4.85 1.19
C ILE A 190 -18.02 -5.96 2.22
N PHE A 191 -19.16 -6.36 2.78
CA PHE A 191 -19.28 -7.54 3.65
C PHE A 191 -19.95 -8.66 2.88
N ASN A 192 -19.32 -9.84 2.89
CA ASN A 192 -19.85 -11.02 2.21
C ASN A 192 -20.05 -12.15 3.22
N LEU A 193 -21.32 -12.55 3.39
CA LEU A 193 -21.73 -13.70 4.17
C LEU A 193 -21.76 -14.91 3.25
N SER A 194 -21.02 -15.95 3.58
CA SER A 194 -20.90 -17.13 2.71
C SER A 194 -21.14 -18.45 3.45
N ALA A 195 -21.52 -19.44 2.66
CA ALA A 195 -21.55 -20.85 3.00
C ALA A 195 -20.95 -21.64 1.83
N SER A 196 -19.66 -21.43 1.59
CA SER A 196 -18.96 -22.05 0.48
C SER A 196 -18.29 -23.34 0.95
N ASN A 197 -18.75 -24.49 0.40
CA ASN A 197 -18.14 -25.79 0.68
C ASN A 197 -16.69 -25.86 0.21
N GLU A 198 -15.92 -26.80 0.74
CA GLU A 198 -14.53 -26.95 0.39
C GLU A 198 -14.32 -28.07 -0.64
N CYS A 199 -13.50 -27.76 -1.66
CA CYS A 199 -12.98 -28.71 -2.61
C CYS A 199 -11.49 -28.46 -2.84
N VAL A 200 -10.74 -29.49 -3.23
CA VAL A 200 -9.29 -29.34 -3.53
C VAL A 200 -9.08 -28.27 -4.60
N GLY A 201 -8.25 -27.27 -4.27
CA GLY A 201 -7.93 -26.15 -5.15
C GLY A 201 -8.91 -24.97 -5.11
N LYS A 202 -10.12 -25.11 -4.57
CA LYS A 202 -11.14 -24.05 -4.49
C LYS A 202 -10.68 -22.86 -3.63
N HIS A 203 -9.99 -23.10 -2.53
CA HIS A 203 -9.46 -22.05 -1.67
C HIS A 203 -8.54 -21.07 -2.42
N LYS A 204 -7.61 -21.58 -3.23
CA LYS A 204 -6.71 -20.72 -4.02
C LYS A 204 -7.50 -19.87 -5.02
N TYR A 205 -8.51 -20.45 -5.65
CA TYR A 205 -9.39 -19.73 -6.57
C TYR A 205 -10.17 -18.63 -5.84
N LEU A 206 -10.82 -18.98 -4.73
CA LEU A 206 -11.58 -18.04 -3.89
C LEU A 206 -10.70 -16.87 -3.40
N ARG A 207 -9.52 -17.20 -2.91
CA ARG A 207 -8.55 -16.20 -2.45
C ARG A 207 -8.18 -15.20 -3.57
N ASN A 208 -7.90 -15.69 -4.77
CA ASN A 208 -7.62 -14.83 -5.92
C ASN A 208 -8.85 -14.00 -6.33
N LEU A 209 -10.05 -14.59 -6.30
CA LEU A 209 -11.30 -13.90 -6.64
C LEU A 209 -11.56 -12.72 -5.70
N ILE A 210 -11.42 -12.92 -4.37
CA ILE A 210 -11.62 -11.89 -3.36
C ILE A 210 -10.58 -10.77 -3.52
N SER A 211 -9.30 -11.11 -3.67
CA SER A 211 -8.24 -10.13 -3.89
C SER A 211 -8.50 -9.28 -5.14
N GLN A 212 -8.82 -9.92 -6.27
CA GLN A 212 -9.11 -9.21 -7.51
C GLN A 212 -10.36 -8.33 -7.40
N GLN A 213 -11.40 -8.81 -6.74
CA GLN A 213 -12.63 -8.04 -6.55
C GLN A 213 -12.38 -6.82 -5.66
N SER A 214 -11.71 -6.99 -4.51
CA SER A 214 -11.30 -5.88 -3.64
C SER A 214 -10.47 -4.84 -4.40
N GLY A 215 -9.47 -5.26 -5.18
CA GLY A 215 -8.61 -4.38 -5.97
C GLY A 215 -9.34 -3.66 -7.11
N ARG A 216 -10.20 -4.38 -7.84
CA ARG A 216 -11.01 -3.81 -8.94
C ARG A 216 -11.94 -2.73 -8.43
N LEU A 217 -12.52 -2.92 -7.26
CA LEU A 217 -13.48 -2.00 -6.64
C LEU A 217 -12.81 -0.89 -5.82
N ILE A 218 -11.51 -0.97 -5.60
CA ILE A 218 -10.78 -0.07 -4.68
C ILE A 218 -11.55 -0.01 -3.36
N ALA A 219 -11.75 -1.18 -2.74
CA ALA A 219 -12.61 -1.34 -1.59
C ALA A 219 -11.98 -2.23 -0.51
N GLY A 220 -12.41 -2.03 0.74
CA GLY A 220 -12.31 -3.05 1.76
C GLY A 220 -13.25 -4.21 1.43
N TYR A 221 -12.83 -5.45 1.67
CA TYR A 221 -13.65 -6.64 1.44
C TYR A 221 -13.51 -7.60 2.61
N VAL A 222 -14.60 -7.83 3.31
CA VAL A 222 -14.66 -8.68 4.51
C VAL A 222 -15.52 -9.90 4.19
N TYR A 223 -14.90 -11.06 4.14
CA TYR A 223 -15.53 -12.33 3.78
C TYR A 223 -15.60 -13.25 5.00
N SER A 224 -16.77 -13.80 5.28
CA SER A 224 -17.00 -14.77 6.36
C SER A 224 -17.75 -15.98 5.82
N SER A 225 -17.20 -17.19 5.98
CA SER A 225 -17.85 -18.42 5.52
C SER A 225 -18.00 -19.44 6.64
N CYS A 226 -19.01 -20.29 6.49
CA CYS A 226 -19.32 -21.37 7.42
C CYS A 226 -18.09 -22.24 7.74
N GLY A 227 -17.99 -22.65 8.98
CA GLY A 227 -16.95 -23.51 9.50
C GLY A 227 -17.47 -24.82 10.11
N PHE A 228 -16.84 -25.22 11.20
CA PHE A 228 -17.20 -26.44 11.90
C PHE A 228 -18.60 -26.37 12.53
N GLY A 229 -19.37 -27.44 12.33
CA GLY A 229 -20.73 -27.59 12.87
C GLY A 229 -21.83 -27.71 11.82
N GLU A 230 -21.55 -27.34 10.59
CA GLU A 230 -22.44 -27.64 9.45
C GLU A 230 -22.51 -29.15 9.17
N SER A 231 -23.60 -29.61 8.53
CA SER A 231 -23.74 -31.01 8.17
C SER A 231 -22.67 -31.44 7.18
N SER A 232 -22.10 -32.62 7.41
CA SER A 232 -21.11 -33.27 6.56
C SER A 232 -21.69 -34.41 5.71
N THR A 233 -22.99 -34.38 5.43
CA THR A 233 -23.67 -35.43 4.62
C THR A 233 -22.97 -35.61 3.27
N ASP A 234 -22.76 -34.53 2.51
CA ASP A 234 -22.12 -34.58 1.19
C ASP A 234 -20.99 -33.54 1.02
N VAL A 235 -20.93 -32.53 1.88
CA VAL A 235 -20.01 -31.39 1.75
C VAL A 235 -19.33 -31.09 3.08
N VAL A 236 -18.20 -30.39 3.03
CA VAL A 236 -17.46 -29.95 4.22
C VAL A 236 -17.17 -28.44 4.09
N PHE A 237 -17.24 -27.73 5.20
CA PHE A 237 -16.96 -26.30 5.29
C PHE A 237 -15.68 -26.08 6.10
N SER A 238 -14.77 -25.23 5.61
CA SER A 238 -13.46 -25.06 6.20
C SER A 238 -13.31 -23.85 7.12
N GLY A 239 -14.31 -22.97 7.16
CA GLY A 239 -14.21 -21.70 7.88
C GLY A 239 -13.30 -20.70 7.17
N ASN A 240 -13.41 -20.54 5.87
CA ASN A 240 -12.68 -19.47 5.15
C ASN A 240 -13.16 -18.10 5.64
N ALA A 241 -12.22 -17.26 6.07
CA ALA A 241 -12.47 -15.85 6.32
C ALA A 241 -11.28 -15.01 5.89
N PHE A 242 -11.56 -13.83 5.32
CA PHE A 242 -10.56 -12.94 4.78
C PHE A 242 -10.94 -11.49 5.04
N ILE A 243 -9.93 -10.66 5.34
CA ILE A 243 -10.06 -9.20 5.27
C ILE A 243 -9.06 -8.69 4.25
N CYS A 244 -9.57 -8.07 3.18
CA CYS A 244 -8.79 -7.52 2.08
C CYS A 244 -9.01 -6.03 1.96
N GLU A 245 -8.01 -5.32 1.45
CA GLU A 245 -8.06 -3.91 1.14
C GLU A 245 -7.37 -3.64 -0.19
N ASN A 246 -8.08 -3.09 -1.16
CA ASN A 246 -7.53 -2.71 -2.46
C ASN A 246 -6.65 -3.81 -3.10
N GLY A 247 -7.09 -5.06 -3.04
CA GLY A 247 -6.41 -6.23 -3.60
C GLY A 247 -5.41 -6.92 -2.68
N SER A 248 -5.07 -6.33 -1.55
CA SER A 248 -4.11 -6.88 -0.60
C SER A 248 -4.82 -7.60 0.56
N PHE A 249 -4.35 -8.78 0.94
CA PHE A 249 -4.81 -9.46 2.15
C PHE A 249 -4.21 -8.78 3.38
N LEU A 250 -5.06 -8.40 4.32
CA LEU A 250 -4.65 -7.90 5.63
C LEU A 250 -4.52 -9.06 6.63
N CYS A 251 -5.47 -9.99 6.60
CA CYS A 251 -5.44 -11.21 7.41
C CYS A 251 -6.35 -12.30 6.82
N GLU A 252 -6.14 -13.53 7.28
CA GLU A 252 -6.81 -14.75 6.83
C GLU A 252 -6.99 -15.70 8.01
N ALA A 253 -8.15 -16.35 8.13
CA ALA A 253 -8.44 -17.32 9.17
C ALA A 253 -7.76 -18.67 8.91
N LYS A 254 -7.54 -19.41 9.98
CA LYS A 254 -7.06 -20.79 9.92
C LYS A 254 -8.19 -21.70 9.42
N ARG A 255 -7.94 -22.39 8.31
CA ARG A 255 -8.90 -23.35 7.73
C ARG A 255 -8.95 -24.64 8.52
N PHE A 256 -10.14 -25.28 8.51
CA PHE A 256 -10.37 -26.56 9.21
C PHE A 256 -10.08 -26.47 10.70
N ASP A 257 -10.29 -25.32 11.30
CA ASP A 257 -10.28 -25.19 12.76
C ASP A 257 -11.63 -25.64 13.30
N TYR A 258 -11.62 -26.33 14.44
CA TYR A 258 -12.82 -26.84 15.10
C TYR A 258 -13.33 -25.91 16.20
N GLU A 259 -12.58 -24.84 16.45
CA GLU A 259 -12.95 -23.80 17.41
C GLU A 259 -13.45 -22.54 16.69
N PRO A 260 -14.29 -21.72 17.34
CA PRO A 260 -14.72 -20.45 16.80
C PRO A 260 -13.53 -19.52 16.55
N GLN A 261 -13.61 -18.71 15.51
CA GLN A 261 -12.57 -17.74 15.18
C GLN A 261 -13.16 -16.34 15.04
N LEU A 262 -12.42 -15.35 15.50
CA LEU A 262 -12.68 -13.92 15.28
C LEU A 262 -11.46 -13.30 14.62
N LEU A 263 -11.59 -12.95 13.34
CA LEU A 263 -10.55 -12.33 12.53
C LEU A 263 -10.76 -10.82 12.55
N VAL A 264 -9.81 -10.06 13.09
CA VAL A 264 -9.92 -8.60 13.26
C VAL A 264 -8.83 -7.88 12.49
N ASN A 265 -9.17 -6.79 11.80
CA ASN A 265 -8.20 -5.87 11.21
C ASN A 265 -8.81 -4.48 10.98
N ASP A 266 -7.95 -3.51 10.62
CA ASP A 266 -8.33 -2.13 10.34
C ASP A 266 -8.25 -1.85 8.83
N ILE A 267 -9.35 -1.37 8.23
CA ILE A 267 -9.42 -0.95 6.83
C ILE A 267 -9.14 0.55 6.74
N ASP A 268 -8.21 0.95 5.88
CA ASP A 268 -7.85 2.34 5.61
C ASP A 268 -8.79 2.98 4.58
N VAL A 269 -9.90 3.52 5.06
CA VAL A 269 -10.93 4.13 4.19
C VAL A 269 -10.42 5.41 3.51
N ASP A 270 -9.55 6.17 4.17
CA ASP A 270 -9.00 7.39 3.57
C ASP A 270 -8.07 7.08 2.38
N CYS A 271 -7.28 6.00 2.47
CA CYS A 271 -6.50 5.50 1.33
C CYS A 271 -7.40 5.08 0.17
N LEU A 272 -8.49 4.35 0.45
CA LEU A 272 -9.46 3.94 -0.58
C LEU A 272 -10.11 5.16 -1.25
N ARG A 273 -10.49 6.18 -0.48
CA ARG A 273 -11.08 7.43 -0.99
C ARG A 273 -10.10 8.19 -1.89
N ASN A 274 -8.85 8.29 -1.50
CA ASN A 274 -7.82 8.96 -2.30
C ASN A 274 -7.58 8.21 -3.63
N GLU A 275 -7.48 6.89 -3.60
CA GLU A 275 -7.34 6.07 -4.80
C GLU A 275 -8.55 6.24 -5.75
N ARG A 276 -9.77 6.20 -5.23
CA ARG A 276 -10.98 6.44 -6.03
C ARG A 276 -11.03 7.88 -6.55
N LEU A 277 -10.56 8.86 -5.78
CA LEU A 277 -10.51 10.28 -6.19
C LEU A 277 -9.58 10.49 -7.37
N THR A 278 -8.47 9.80 -7.43
CA THR A 278 -7.46 9.94 -8.48
C THR A 278 -7.70 9.05 -9.69
N ASN A 279 -8.47 7.96 -9.53
CA ASN A 279 -8.76 6.98 -10.59
C ASN A 279 -9.91 7.47 -11.49
N THR A 280 -9.56 7.96 -12.68
CA THR A 280 -10.53 8.49 -13.66
C THR A 280 -11.44 7.40 -14.22
N THR A 281 -10.93 6.17 -14.38
CA THR A 281 -11.71 5.01 -14.88
C THR A 281 -12.77 4.60 -13.88
N PHE A 282 -12.44 4.57 -12.58
CA PHE A 282 -13.43 4.29 -11.53
C PHE A 282 -14.59 5.30 -11.57
N LYS A 283 -14.26 6.60 -11.70
CA LYS A 283 -15.28 7.67 -11.85
C LYS A 283 -16.14 7.49 -13.09
N ALA A 284 -15.54 7.15 -14.23
CA ALA A 284 -16.27 6.91 -15.47
C ALA A 284 -17.24 5.72 -15.32
N CYS A 285 -16.79 4.59 -14.77
CA CYS A 285 -17.64 3.44 -14.50
C CYS A 285 -18.81 3.80 -13.58
N ARG A 286 -18.55 4.54 -12.50
CA ARG A 286 -19.60 5.01 -11.59
C ARG A 286 -20.67 5.82 -12.32
N ASN A 287 -20.27 6.78 -13.17
CA ASN A 287 -21.20 7.63 -13.90
C ASN A 287 -22.08 6.85 -14.90
N HIS A 288 -21.58 5.74 -15.45
CA HIS A 288 -22.33 4.89 -16.38
C HIS A 288 -23.29 3.92 -15.67
N MET A 289 -23.03 3.56 -14.42
CA MET A 289 -23.84 2.58 -13.66
C MET A 289 -24.89 3.19 -12.73
N THR A 290 -25.01 4.52 -12.65
CA THR A 290 -25.91 5.22 -11.72
C THR A 290 -27.40 5.19 -12.11
N GLN A 291 -27.85 4.25 -12.93
CA GLN A 291 -29.26 4.19 -13.39
C GLN A 291 -30.24 3.55 -12.38
N SER A 292 -29.77 2.97 -11.27
CA SER A 292 -30.62 2.43 -10.21
C SER A 292 -30.54 3.28 -8.94
N SER A 293 -31.69 3.62 -8.36
CA SER A 293 -31.74 4.34 -7.09
C SER A 293 -31.50 3.36 -5.95
N PHE A 294 -30.37 3.53 -5.23
CA PHE A 294 -30.11 2.82 -3.99
C PHE A 294 -30.67 3.60 -2.79
N ARG A 295 -31.21 2.87 -1.82
CA ARG A 295 -31.67 3.42 -0.56
C ARG A 295 -30.49 3.50 0.41
N MET A 296 -30.17 4.72 0.87
CA MET A 296 -29.12 4.95 1.87
C MET A 296 -29.73 4.89 3.26
N ILE A 297 -29.37 3.89 4.03
CA ILE A 297 -29.77 3.74 5.44
C ILE A 297 -28.72 4.42 6.31
N MET A 298 -29.14 5.50 6.97
CA MET A 298 -28.29 6.21 7.90
C MET A 298 -28.20 5.45 9.22
N THR A 299 -26.99 5.15 9.64
CA THR A 299 -26.73 4.47 10.91
C THR A 299 -26.28 5.49 11.97
N LYS A 300 -26.22 5.08 13.22
CA LYS A 300 -25.52 5.87 14.24
C LYS A 300 -24.00 5.87 13.94
N PRO A 301 -23.27 6.90 14.45
CA PRO A 301 -21.80 6.89 14.36
C PRO A 301 -21.23 5.59 14.89
N LEU A 302 -20.12 5.15 14.30
CA LEU A 302 -19.38 4.01 14.82
C LEU A 302 -18.77 4.38 16.19
N ALA A 303 -18.55 3.36 17.02
CA ALA A 303 -17.79 3.54 18.26
C ALA A 303 -16.47 4.28 17.96
N GLU A 304 -16.04 5.13 18.88
CA GLU A 304 -14.69 5.68 18.76
C GLU A 304 -13.70 4.51 18.74
N GLY A 305 -13.02 4.25 17.60
CA GLY A 305 -12.11 3.12 17.42
C GLY A 305 -10.96 3.17 18.43
N SER A 306 -10.28 2.06 18.56
CA SER A 306 -9.16 1.90 19.46
C SER A 306 -8.00 2.85 19.16
N LYS A 307 -7.28 3.26 20.20
CA LYS A 307 -5.97 3.91 20.05
C LYS A 307 -4.92 2.98 19.43
N GLN A 308 -5.19 1.67 19.43
CA GLN A 308 -4.28 0.65 18.94
C GLN A 308 -4.87 0.00 17.67
N LEU A 309 -4.15 0.13 16.56
CA LEU A 309 -4.48 -0.60 15.34
C LEU A 309 -4.07 -2.07 15.49
N HIS A 310 -4.88 -2.98 14.94
CA HIS A 310 -4.47 -4.37 14.68
C HIS A 310 -3.55 -4.47 13.46
N ARG A 311 -3.67 -3.49 12.58
CA ARG A 311 -2.85 -3.38 11.38
C ARG A 311 -1.43 -2.95 11.72
N VAL A 312 -0.44 -3.63 11.16
CA VAL A 312 0.96 -3.19 11.20
C VAL A 312 1.17 -2.13 10.12
N ILE A 313 1.66 -0.95 10.51
CA ILE A 313 2.10 0.09 9.58
C ILE A 313 3.58 -0.17 9.27
N PRO A 314 3.95 -0.52 8.01
CA PRO A 314 5.35 -0.77 7.67
C PRO A 314 6.19 0.51 7.79
N SER A 315 7.28 0.48 8.56
CA SER A 315 8.21 1.60 8.68
C SER A 315 8.96 1.91 7.37
N HIS A 316 9.14 0.90 6.53
CA HIS A 316 9.82 1.01 5.24
C HIS A 316 8.89 0.61 4.08
N PRO A 317 7.93 1.50 3.69
CA PRO A 317 6.86 1.12 2.76
C PRO A 317 7.33 0.87 1.32
N PHE A 318 8.53 1.30 0.96
CA PHE A 318 9.13 1.03 -0.34
C PHE A 318 9.86 -0.31 -0.42
N ILE A 319 10.19 -0.91 0.73
CA ILE A 319 10.88 -2.19 0.77
C ILE A 319 9.87 -3.31 0.58
N PRO A 320 10.09 -4.22 -0.39
CA PRO A 320 9.19 -5.33 -0.62
C PRO A 320 9.06 -6.23 0.62
N ASN A 321 7.83 -6.50 1.02
CA ASN A 321 7.52 -7.41 2.13
C ASN A 321 6.97 -8.74 1.57
N GLY A 322 7.42 -9.89 2.10
CA GLY A 322 6.84 -11.20 1.80
C GLY A 322 7.70 -12.14 0.95
N GLY A 323 7.12 -13.29 0.57
CA GLY A 323 7.84 -14.43 -0.05
C GLY A 323 8.38 -14.22 -1.47
N ASP A 324 8.06 -13.11 -2.15
CA ASP A 324 8.49 -12.82 -3.51
C ASP A 324 9.63 -11.78 -3.60
N TYR A 325 10.36 -11.61 -2.50
CA TYR A 325 11.45 -10.65 -2.35
C TYR A 325 12.46 -10.67 -3.50
N GLU A 326 12.98 -11.85 -3.82
CA GLU A 326 13.98 -12.02 -4.90
C GLU A 326 13.42 -11.60 -6.27
N LYS A 327 12.18 -11.97 -6.55
CA LYS A 327 11.51 -11.59 -7.81
C LYS A 327 11.32 -10.08 -7.90
N THR A 328 10.92 -9.44 -6.82
CA THR A 328 10.71 -7.98 -6.79
C THR A 328 12.02 -7.23 -6.98
N CYS A 329 13.12 -7.62 -6.32
CA CYS A 329 14.44 -7.02 -6.56
C CYS A 329 14.88 -7.18 -8.01
N HIS A 330 14.68 -8.37 -8.58
CA HIS A 330 15.00 -8.63 -9.97
C HIS A 330 14.16 -7.78 -10.92
N GLU A 331 12.88 -7.57 -10.63
CA GLU A 331 11.96 -6.74 -11.42
C GLU A 331 12.38 -5.27 -11.39
N ILE A 332 12.67 -4.71 -10.21
CA ILE A 332 13.15 -3.34 -10.04
C ILE A 332 14.39 -3.09 -10.92
N ILE A 333 15.41 -3.93 -10.78
CA ILE A 333 16.65 -3.83 -11.58
C ILE A 333 16.36 -3.97 -13.08
N SER A 334 15.44 -4.86 -13.46
CA SER A 334 15.08 -5.07 -14.87
C SER A 334 14.39 -3.85 -15.46
N ILE A 335 13.53 -3.16 -14.71
CA ILE A 335 12.89 -1.90 -15.10
C ILE A 335 13.96 -0.82 -15.36
N GLN A 336 14.92 -0.66 -14.43
CA GLN A 336 16.01 0.30 -14.57
C GLN A 336 16.87 -0.01 -15.82
N CYS A 337 17.27 -1.27 -16.00
CA CYS A 337 18.06 -1.72 -17.15
C CYS A 337 17.31 -1.51 -18.48
N ALA A 338 16.03 -1.86 -18.54
CA ALA A 338 15.22 -1.72 -19.76
C ALA A 338 15.09 -0.24 -20.19
N GLY A 339 14.90 0.66 -19.20
CA GLY A 339 14.87 2.09 -19.46
C GLY A 339 16.18 2.63 -20.04
N LEU A 340 17.31 2.27 -19.42
CA LEU A 340 18.64 2.66 -19.88
C LEU A 340 18.99 2.04 -21.25
N ALA A 341 18.68 0.75 -21.45
CA ALA A 341 18.91 0.04 -22.71
C ALA A 341 18.20 0.74 -23.88
N LYS A 342 16.93 1.10 -23.68
CA LYS A 342 16.16 1.83 -24.71
C LYS A 342 16.78 3.18 -25.02
N ARG A 343 17.25 3.92 -24.03
CA ARG A 343 17.88 5.24 -24.20
C ARG A 343 19.18 5.11 -25.00
N LEU A 344 20.10 4.21 -24.61
CA LEU A 344 21.36 3.95 -25.30
C LEU A 344 21.15 3.52 -26.75
N THR A 345 20.20 2.62 -27.00
CA THR A 345 19.88 2.14 -28.36
C THR A 345 19.29 3.27 -29.22
N HIS A 346 18.38 4.08 -28.66
CA HIS A 346 17.71 5.15 -29.41
C HIS A 346 18.67 6.27 -29.81
N THR A 347 19.54 6.67 -28.90
CA THR A 347 20.52 7.75 -29.14
C THR A 347 21.74 7.28 -29.94
N HIS A 348 21.85 6.00 -30.21
CA HIS A 348 23.05 5.36 -30.79
C HIS A 348 24.33 5.68 -30.01
N ALA A 349 24.19 5.92 -28.70
CA ALA A 349 25.31 6.22 -27.81
C ALA A 349 26.26 5.02 -27.76
N ARG A 350 27.53 5.29 -27.97
CA ARG A 350 28.57 4.28 -27.84
C ARG A 350 28.85 3.98 -26.38
N SER A 351 28.97 5.02 -25.57
CA SER A 351 29.39 4.93 -24.17
C SER A 351 28.35 5.45 -23.17
N ALA A 352 28.46 4.98 -21.93
CA ALA A 352 27.82 5.56 -20.76
C ALA A 352 28.89 6.24 -19.91
N VAL A 353 28.67 7.51 -19.54
CA VAL A 353 29.59 8.28 -18.70
C VAL A 353 28.94 8.48 -17.33
N ILE A 354 29.63 8.10 -16.27
CA ILE A 354 29.08 8.13 -14.91
C ILE A 354 30.13 8.58 -13.91
N GLY A 355 29.75 9.52 -13.04
CA GLY A 355 30.55 9.93 -11.89
C GLY A 355 30.43 8.92 -10.74
N ILE A 356 31.53 8.43 -10.20
CA ILE A 356 31.58 7.46 -9.12
C ILE A 356 32.19 8.10 -7.89
N SER A 357 31.38 8.34 -6.89
CA SER A 357 31.78 8.90 -5.61
C SER A 357 32.24 7.83 -4.60
N GLY A 358 31.85 6.58 -4.80
CA GLY A 358 32.02 5.49 -3.84
C GLY A 358 30.85 5.38 -2.84
N GLY A 359 29.79 6.17 -3.02
CA GLY A 359 28.52 6.06 -2.27
C GLY A 359 27.52 5.08 -2.90
N LEU A 360 26.43 4.80 -2.18
CA LEU A 360 25.40 3.82 -2.57
C LEU A 360 24.74 4.12 -3.93
N ASP A 361 24.43 5.38 -4.20
CA ASP A 361 23.68 5.79 -5.38
C ASP A 361 24.49 5.59 -6.67
N SER A 362 25.75 6.07 -6.66
CA SER A 362 26.67 5.87 -7.78
C SER A 362 26.99 4.38 -7.96
N THR A 363 27.04 3.61 -6.89
CA THR A 363 27.23 2.15 -6.91
C THR A 363 26.07 1.45 -7.60
N LEU A 364 24.83 1.70 -7.20
CA LEU A 364 23.66 1.09 -7.87
C LEU A 364 23.59 1.50 -9.33
N ALA A 365 23.80 2.79 -9.64
CA ALA A 365 23.78 3.28 -11.02
C ALA A 365 24.83 2.59 -11.89
N LEU A 366 26.05 2.37 -11.38
CA LEU A 366 27.11 1.64 -12.11
C LEU A 366 26.74 0.17 -12.32
N LEU A 367 26.19 -0.51 -11.32
CA LEU A 367 25.70 -1.90 -11.43
C LEU A 367 24.60 -2.02 -12.50
N ILE A 368 23.69 -1.05 -12.58
CA ILE A 368 22.66 -0.98 -13.63
C ILE A 368 23.30 -0.77 -15.02
N CYS A 369 24.31 0.12 -15.13
CA CYS A 369 25.05 0.31 -16.39
C CYS A 369 25.70 -0.99 -16.85
N VAL A 370 26.44 -1.66 -15.98
CA VAL A 370 27.14 -2.93 -16.29
C VAL A 370 26.15 -3.98 -16.76
N ARG A 371 25.08 -4.20 -16.01
CA ARG A 371 24.06 -5.18 -16.39
C ARG A 371 23.37 -4.83 -17.72
N THR A 372 23.13 -3.55 -17.97
CA THR A 372 22.54 -3.10 -19.24
C THR A 372 23.49 -3.34 -20.41
N PHE A 373 24.78 -3.05 -20.25
CA PHE A 373 25.78 -3.29 -21.29
C PHE A 373 25.93 -4.78 -21.61
N ASP A 374 25.98 -5.62 -20.56
CA ASP A 374 26.00 -7.08 -20.73
C ASP A 374 24.80 -7.59 -21.53
N GLN A 375 23.58 -7.09 -21.19
CA GLN A 375 22.35 -7.47 -21.91
C GLN A 375 22.32 -7.01 -23.37
N LEU A 376 22.92 -5.85 -23.65
CA LEU A 376 23.03 -5.32 -25.02
C LEU A 376 24.19 -5.92 -25.81
N GLY A 377 25.04 -6.78 -25.22
CA GLY A 377 26.25 -7.30 -25.83
C GLY A 377 27.31 -6.23 -26.09
N LYS A 378 27.31 -5.13 -25.34
CA LYS A 378 28.29 -4.04 -25.42
C LYS A 378 29.45 -4.30 -24.49
N ASP A 379 30.65 -3.80 -24.85
CA ASP A 379 31.83 -3.91 -24.01
C ASP A 379 31.70 -3.03 -22.77
N ARG A 380 31.93 -3.58 -21.57
CA ARG A 380 31.98 -2.85 -20.33
C ARG A 380 33.05 -1.74 -20.33
N LYS A 381 34.05 -1.82 -21.20
CA LYS A 381 35.04 -0.77 -21.43
C LYS A 381 34.45 0.51 -22.02
N ASP A 382 33.29 0.43 -22.65
CA ASP A 382 32.54 1.60 -23.11
C ASP A 382 31.74 2.27 -21.97
N ILE A 383 31.78 1.74 -20.73
CA ILE A 383 31.32 2.43 -19.52
C ILE A 383 32.50 3.23 -18.95
N LEU A 384 32.43 4.57 -19.07
CA LEU A 384 33.45 5.49 -18.57
C LEU A 384 33.07 5.90 -17.15
N ALA A 385 33.62 5.22 -16.18
CA ALA A 385 33.44 5.48 -14.76
C ALA A 385 34.50 6.46 -14.25
N ILE A 386 34.08 7.66 -13.86
CA ILE A 386 34.98 8.78 -13.57
C ILE A 386 34.90 9.12 -12.08
N THR A 387 36.07 9.09 -11.43
CA THR A 387 36.23 9.61 -10.08
C THR A 387 36.81 11.01 -10.13
N MET A 388 36.18 11.94 -9.44
CA MET A 388 36.58 13.35 -9.45
C MET A 388 36.83 13.84 -8.00
N PRO A 389 38.03 13.57 -7.45
CA PRO A 389 38.39 14.02 -6.11
C PRO A 389 38.25 15.54 -5.98
N GLY A 390 37.51 15.96 -4.94
CA GLY A 390 37.37 17.35 -4.50
C GLY A 390 37.95 17.56 -3.12
N PHE A 391 37.54 18.63 -2.44
CA PHE A 391 38.08 18.98 -1.13
C PHE A 391 37.59 18.07 0.00
N GLY A 392 36.41 17.46 -0.14
CA GLY A 392 35.79 16.59 0.87
C GLY A 392 35.91 15.09 0.60
N THR A 393 36.65 14.68 -0.44
CA THR A 393 36.79 13.26 -0.77
C THR A 393 37.67 12.55 0.25
N THR A 394 37.12 11.47 0.88
CA THR A 394 37.86 10.65 1.84
C THR A 394 38.57 9.47 1.17
N ASP A 395 39.68 9.00 1.76
CA ASP A 395 40.42 7.84 1.25
C ASP A 395 39.53 6.59 1.10
N ARG A 396 38.62 6.37 2.05
CA ARG A 396 37.71 5.20 2.03
C ARG A 396 36.74 5.23 0.84
N THR A 397 36.05 6.34 0.64
CA THR A 397 35.11 6.49 -0.47
C THR A 397 35.83 6.43 -1.82
N TYR A 398 37.01 7.05 -1.92
CA TYR A 398 37.86 6.97 -3.10
C TYR A 398 38.29 5.53 -3.42
N LEU A 399 38.82 4.79 -2.43
CA LEU A 399 39.24 3.40 -2.62
C LEU A 399 38.06 2.51 -3.01
N ASN A 400 36.91 2.71 -2.41
CA ASN A 400 35.68 2.00 -2.78
C ASN A 400 35.29 2.25 -4.22
N ALA A 401 35.34 3.49 -4.69
CA ALA A 401 35.05 3.84 -6.09
C ALA A 401 36.02 3.15 -7.04
N VAL A 402 37.33 3.26 -6.80
CA VAL A 402 38.36 2.68 -7.66
C VAL A 402 38.27 1.14 -7.73
N ASN A 403 38.11 0.49 -6.56
CA ASN A 403 38.02 -0.95 -6.48
C ASN A 403 36.76 -1.47 -7.17
N LEU A 404 35.61 -0.80 -6.98
CA LEU A 404 34.35 -1.15 -7.63
C LEU A 404 34.47 -1.09 -9.17
N ILE A 405 35.01 0.01 -9.70
CA ILE A 405 35.18 0.20 -11.15
C ILE A 405 36.07 -0.88 -11.76
N LYS A 406 37.21 -1.17 -11.10
CA LYS A 406 38.16 -2.20 -11.54
C LYS A 406 37.53 -3.59 -11.52
N GLU A 407 36.86 -3.96 -10.43
CA GLU A 407 36.22 -5.27 -10.28
C GLU A 407 35.12 -5.50 -11.31
N LEU A 408 34.35 -4.46 -11.66
CA LEU A 408 33.30 -4.53 -12.68
C LEU A 408 33.86 -4.51 -14.12
N GLY A 409 35.15 -4.26 -14.32
CA GLY A 409 35.81 -4.25 -15.61
C GLY A 409 35.50 -3.01 -16.47
N CYS A 410 35.02 -1.93 -15.88
CA CYS A 410 34.74 -0.67 -16.58
C CYS A 410 36.02 0.12 -16.90
N SER A 411 35.94 1.13 -17.76
CA SER A 411 37.02 2.09 -17.98
C SER A 411 37.07 3.09 -16.84
N PHE A 412 38.22 3.20 -16.18
CA PHE A 412 38.47 4.11 -15.07
C PHE A 412 39.17 5.37 -15.55
N LYS A 413 38.71 6.52 -15.07
CA LYS A 413 39.40 7.80 -15.25
C LYS A 413 39.32 8.60 -13.95
N GLU A 414 40.43 9.23 -13.56
CA GLU A 414 40.49 10.14 -12.42
C GLU A 414 40.76 11.56 -12.93
N ILE A 415 40.01 12.52 -12.37
CA ILE A 415 40.17 13.95 -12.67
C ILE A 415 40.05 14.73 -11.37
N ASP A 416 41.18 15.28 -10.86
CA ASP A 416 41.17 16.19 -9.70
C ASP A 416 40.56 17.53 -10.10
N ILE A 417 39.51 17.95 -9.38
CA ILE A 417 38.77 19.19 -9.68
C ILE A 417 39.26 20.40 -8.85
N LYS A 418 40.18 20.21 -7.90
CA LYS A 418 40.53 21.25 -6.92
C LYS A 418 41.09 22.53 -7.57
N GLU A 419 42.00 22.37 -8.55
CA GLU A 419 42.56 23.53 -9.22
C GLU A 419 41.53 24.30 -10.04
N ALA A 420 40.65 23.63 -10.76
CA ALA A 420 39.55 24.26 -11.49
C ALA A 420 38.62 25.03 -10.55
N CYS A 421 38.28 24.43 -9.39
CA CYS A 421 37.46 25.09 -8.37
C CYS A 421 38.19 26.34 -7.77
N ARG A 422 39.50 26.27 -7.54
CA ARG A 422 40.29 27.43 -7.04
C ARG A 422 40.30 28.58 -8.03
N VAL A 423 40.45 28.29 -9.31
CA VAL A 423 40.36 29.34 -10.35
C VAL A 423 38.94 29.96 -10.32
N HIS A 424 37.92 29.15 -10.22
CA HIS A 424 36.53 29.63 -10.18
C HIS A 424 36.25 30.46 -8.91
N PHE A 425 36.73 30.03 -7.72
CA PHE A 425 36.63 30.83 -6.49
C PHE A 425 37.23 32.21 -6.68
N LYS A 426 38.46 32.28 -7.25
CA LYS A 426 39.13 33.55 -7.51
C LYS A 426 38.34 34.44 -8.46
N ASP A 427 37.75 33.88 -9.53
CA ASP A 427 37.04 34.65 -10.56
C ASP A 427 35.77 35.32 -10.01
N ILE A 428 35.13 34.72 -8.98
CA ILE A 428 33.94 35.25 -8.34
C ILE A 428 34.19 35.88 -6.98
N GLU A 429 35.45 36.16 -6.63
CA GLU A 429 35.86 36.76 -5.35
C GLU A 429 35.42 35.98 -4.11
N HIS A 430 35.34 34.63 -4.22
CA HIS A 430 35.07 33.72 -3.11
C HIS A 430 36.39 33.13 -2.56
N THR A 431 36.38 32.60 -1.32
CA THR A 431 37.54 31.97 -0.73
C THR A 431 37.34 30.49 -0.41
N GLU A 432 38.44 29.72 -0.40
CA GLU A 432 38.39 28.28 -0.10
C GLU A 432 38.04 28.00 1.38
N GLU A 433 38.25 28.98 2.27
CA GLU A 433 37.98 28.87 3.70
C GLU A 433 36.51 29.04 4.06
N LEU A 434 35.69 29.61 3.17
CA LEU A 434 34.27 29.81 3.41
C LEU A 434 33.46 28.63 2.89
N HIS A 435 33.16 27.70 3.78
CA HIS A 435 32.44 26.45 3.46
C HIS A 435 30.90 26.64 3.42
N ASP A 436 30.43 27.45 2.50
CA ASP A 436 29.02 27.74 2.28
C ASP A 436 28.44 26.99 1.05
N ALA A 437 27.18 27.29 0.69
CA ALA A 437 26.52 26.71 -0.48
C ALA A 437 27.27 27.03 -1.80
N VAL A 438 28.00 28.13 -1.89
CA VAL A 438 28.80 28.48 -3.08
C VAL A 438 29.95 27.51 -3.24
N TYR A 439 30.67 27.25 -2.13
CA TYR A 439 31.77 26.28 -2.07
C TYR A 439 31.36 24.88 -2.52
N GLU A 440 30.23 24.38 -2.03
CA GLU A 440 29.70 23.08 -2.44
C GLU A 440 29.24 23.07 -3.89
N ASN A 441 28.47 24.08 -4.30
CA ASN A 441 27.86 24.15 -5.63
C ASN A 441 28.90 24.26 -6.76
N ILE A 442 30.03 24.92 -6.54
CA ILE A 442 31.12 25.02 -7.52
C ILE A 442 31.67 23.61 -7.81
N GLN A 443 32.01 22.85 -6.78
CA GLN A 443 32.53 21.49 -6.95
C GLN A 443 31.53 20.58 -7.69
N ALA A 444 30.25 20.65 -7.33
CA ALA A 444 29.23 19.83 -7.97
C ALA A 444 29.02 20.19 -9.44
N ARG A 445 29.04 21.49 -9.80
CA ARG A 445 28.92 21.93 -11.20
C ARG A 445 30.14 21.60 -12.02
N GLU A 446 31.35 21.74 -11.46
CA GLU A 446 32.60 21.35 -12.14
C GLU A 446 32.57 19.84 -12.51
N ARG A 447 32.18 18.99 -11.57
CA ARG A 447 31.98 17.55 -11.85
C ARG A 447 31.00 17.30 -12.99
N THR A 448 29.87 18.01 -12.98
CA THR A 448 28.83 17.83 -14.00
C THR A 448 29.31 18.31 -15.38
N GLN A 449 29.99 19.45 -15.45
CA GLN A 449 30.57 19.98 -16.69
C GLN A 449 31.55 18.96 -17.30
N ILE A 450 32.47 18.42 -16.52
CA ILE A 450 33.44 17.41 -16.94
C ILE A 450 32.72 16.15 -17.51
N LEU A 451 31.69 15.68 -16.81
CA LEU A 451 30.95 14.49 -17.27
C LEU A 451 30.25 14.75 -18.62
N MET A 452 29.65 15.93 -18.79
CA MET A 452 28.95 16.31 -20.03
C MET A 452 29.91 16.43 -21.21
N ASP A 453 31.07 17.04 -21.00
CA ASP A 453 32.11 17.21 -22.04
C ASP A 453 32.73 15.87 -22.44
N ILE A 454 33.00 14.99 -21.47
CA ILE A 454 33.48 13.64 -21.76
C ILE A 454 32.41 12.81 -22.50
N ALA A 455 31.13 12.97 -22.16
CA ALA A 455 30.07 12.29 -22.89
C ALA A 455 30.06 12.71 -24.37
N ASN A 456 30.23 13.99 -24.67
CA ASN A 456 30.36 14.51 -26.02
C ASN A 456 31.61 13.94 -26.73
N GLN A 457 32.76 13.90 -26.04
CA GLN A 457 34.01 13.41 -26.58
C GLN A 457 33.95 11.92 -26.99
N TYR A 458 33.23 11.11 -26.22
CA TYR A 458 33.17 9.66 -26.42
C TYR A 458 31.84 9.19 -27.04
N ASN A 459 31.06 10.08 -27.63
CA ASN A 459 29.75 9.77 -28.19
C ASN A 459 28.88 8.97 -27.19
N GLY A 460 28.77 9.49 -25.98
CA GLY A 460 28.08 8.86 -24.86
C GLY A 460 26.95 9.70 -24.28
N ILE A 461 26.33 9.16 -23.24
CA ILE A 461 25.36 9.85 -22.42
C ILE A 461 25.78 9.86 -20.95
N VAL A 462 25.49 10.95 -20.25
CA VAL A 462 25.72 11.04 -18.81
C VAL A 462 24.60 10.34 -18.05
N ILE A 463 24.99 9.39 -17.19
CA ILE A 463 24.06 8.66 -16.34
C ILE A 463 23.97 9.34 -14.97
N GLY A 464 22.75 9.74 -14.61
CA GLY A 464 22.47 10.34 -13.31
C GLY A 464 22.36 9.30 -12.20
N THR A 465 22.89 9.64 -11.06
CA THR A 465 22.94 8.79 -9.86
C THR A 465 21.92 9.19 -8.80
N GLY A 466 21.36 10.40 -8.87
CA GLY A 466 20.41 10.93 -7.88
C GLY A 466 19.18 10.05 -7.69
N ASP A 467 18.80 9.82 -6.45
CA ASP A 467 17.69 8.97 -6.05
C ASP A 467 16.38 9.75 -5.78
N LEU A 468 15.30 9.01 -5.55
CA LEU A 468 13.98 9.57 -5.34
C LEU A 468 13.89 10.42 -4.07
N SER A 469 14.60 10.05 -3.00
CA SER A 469 14.59 10.75 -1.71
C SER A 469 15.32 12.09 -1.80
N GLU A 470 16.47 12.12 -2.47
CA GLU A 470 17.22 13.36 -2.76
C GLU A 470 16.40 14.30 -3.64
N ILE A 471 15.74 13.77 -4.67
CA ILE A 471 14.83 14.53 -5.53
C ILE A 471 13.65 15.11 -4.73
N ALA A 472 13.09 14.37 -3.78
CA ALA A 472 12.00 14.83 -2.93
C ALA A 472 12.43 16.01 -2.05
N LEU A 473 13.59 15.89 -1.40
CA LEU A 473 14.15 16.91 -0.51
C LEU A 473 14.85 18.05 -1.25
N GLY A 474 15.09 17.90 -2.56
CA GLY A 474 15.93 18.79 -3.34
C GLY A 474 17.37 18.84 -2.83
N TRP A 475 17.86 17.71 -2.28
CA TRP A 475 19.23 17.58 -1.75
C TRP A 475 20.21 17.27 -2.88
N SER A 476 20.45 18.27 -3.71
CA SER A 476 21.34 18.26 -4.86
C SER A 476 21.62 19.69 -5.30
N THR A 477 22.75 19.91 -5.95
CA THR A 477 23.08 21.21 -6.54
C THR A 477 22.33 21.41 -7.83
N TYR A 478 21.53 22.49 -7.91
CA TYR A 478 20.85 22.85 -9.14
C TYR A 478 21.86 23.09 -10.28
N ASN A 479 21.61 22.47 -11.44
CA ASN A 479 22.53 22.47 -12.58
C ASN A 479 23.94 21.92 -12.26
N GLY A 480 24.02 21.05 -11.25
CA GLY A 480 25.19 20.25 -10.90
C GLY A 480 24.82 18.77 -10.95
N ASP A 481 25.02 18.03 -9.85
CA ASP A 481 24.67 16.63 -9.69
C ASP A 481 23.16 16.31 -9.88
N HIS A 482 22.31 17.32 -9.77
CA HIS A 482 20.89 17.26 -10.14
C HIS A 482 20.67 16.97 -11.64
N MET A 483 21.63 17.27 -12.52
CA MET A 483 21.49 17.15 -13.99
C MET A 483 22.21 15.93 -14.55
N SER A 484 21.55 15.28 -15.50
CA SER A 484 22.11 14.18 -16.29
C SER A 484 21.32 14.03 -17.60
N MET A 485 21.77 13.13 -18.48
CA MET A 485 21.02 12.81 -19.69
C MET A 485 20.01 11.66 -19.48
N TYR A 486 20.21 10.85 -18.44
CA TYR A 486 19.25 9.82 -18.00
C TYR A 486 19.51 9.41 -16.54
N GLY A 487 18.50 9.57 -15.68
CA GLY A 487 18.58 9.24 -14.25
C GLY A 487 18.06 7.84 -13.95
N VAL A 488 18.95 6.88 -13.77
CA VAL A 488 18.54 5.46 -13.58
C VAL A 488 17.91 5.19 -12.21
N ASN A 489 18.28 5.98 -11.18
CA ASN A 489 17.80 5.82 -9.80
C ASN A 489 16.63 6.75 -9.43
N CYS A 490 16.17 7.61 -10.33
CA CYS A 490 15.19 8.66 -10.01
C CYS A 490 13.82 8.13 -9.47
N GLY A 491 13.53 6.87 -9.68
CA GLY A 491 12.33 6.18 -9.15
C GLY A 491 12.62 5.25 -7.95
N VAL A 492 13.84 5.27 -7.40
CA VAL A 492 14.28 4.37 -6.32
C VAL A 492 14.66 5.20 -5.09
N PRO A 493 13.97 5.08 -3.94
CA PRO A 493 14.32 5.83 -2.74
C PRO A 493 15.58 5.30 -2.04
N LYS A 494 16.21 6.12 -1.23
CA LYS A 494 17.48 5.84 -0.54
C LYS A 494 17.45 4.53 0.26
N THR A 495 16.38 4.29 1.00
CA THR A 495 16.21 3.06 1.78
C THR A 495 16.20 1.81 0.89
N LEU A 496 15.55 1.89 -0.27
CA LEU A 496 15.48 0.78 -1.23
C LEU A 496 16.81 0.58 -1.96
N ILE A 497 17.59 1.64 -2.24
CA ILE A 497 18.93 1.51 -2.85
C ILE A 497 19.83 0.65 -1.98
N LYS A 498 19.93 0.96 -0.68
CA LYS A 498 20.71 0.18 0.27
C LYS A 498 20.34 -1.30 0.24
N TYR A 499 19.04 -1.56 0.19
CA TYR A 499 18.48 -2.89 0.17
C TYR A 499 18.80 -3.65 -1.14
N LEU A 500 18.71 -2.99 -2.29
CA LEU A 500 19.06 -3.57 -3.60
C LEU A 500 20.56 -3.87 -3.71
N VAL A 501 21.42 -2.97 -3.25
CA VAL A 501 22.88 -3.18 -3.26
C VAL A 501 23.25 -4.36 -2.34
N GLN A 502 22.62 -4.49 -1.16
CA GLN A 502 22.80 -5.64 -0.29
C GLN A 502 22.35 -6.94 -0.96
N TRP A 503 21.17 -6.93 -1.59
CA TRP A 503 20.69 -8.11 -2.32
C TRP A 503 21.62 -8.53 -3.46
N ILE A 504 22.18 -7.57 -4.23
CA ILE A 504 23.17 -7.85 -5.28
C ILE A 504 24.43 -8.44 -4.68
N ALA A 505 24.93 -7.88 -3.57
CA ALA A 505 26.11 -8.38 -2.87
C ALA A 505 25.95 -9.86 -2.45
N ASP A 506 24.77 -10.20 -1.92
CA ASP A 506 24.52 -11.53 -1.36
C ASP A 506 24.24 -12.60 -2.44
N ASN A 507 23.59 -12.23 -3.53
CA ASN A 507 23.00 -13.19 -4.45
C ASN A 507 23.63 -13.20 -5.86
N LYS A 508 24.28 -12.12 -6.26
CA LYS A 508 24.74 -11.94 -7.67
C LYS A 508 26.21 -11.57 -7.79
N SER A 509 26.96 -11.51 -6.70
CA SER A 509 28.33 -11.02 -6.68
C SER A 509 29.36 -12.14 -6.45
N VAL A 510 30.50 -12.05 -7.13
CA VAL A 510 31.68 -12.83 -6.76
C VAL A 510 32.25 -12.34 -5.42
N PRO A 511 33.04 -13.14 -4.68
CA PRO A 511 33.53 -12.79 -3.34
C PRO A 511 34.22 -11.41 -3.24
N ALA A 512 35.03 -11.04 -4.23
CA ALA A 512 35.73 -9.74 -4.26
C ALA A 512 34.73 -8.58 -4.35
N LEU A 513 33.77 -8.64 -5.27
CA LEU A 513 32.73 -7.62 -5.42
C LEU A 513 31.84 -7.53 -4.16
N ARG A 514 31.49 -8.69 -3.55
CA ARG A 514 30.71 -8.72 -2.31
C ARG A 514 31.41 -7.93 -1.19
N THR A 515 32.73 -8.11 -1.04
CA THR A 515 33.50 -7.39 -0.01
C THR A 515 33.44 -5.88 -0.23
N ILE A 516 33.62 -5.42 -1.46
CA ILE A 516 33.56 -4.00 -1.83
C ILE A 516 32.15 -3.43 -1.55
N LEU A 517 31.10 -4.13 -2.01
CA LEU A 517 29.72 -3.69 -1.80
C LEU A 517 29.35 -3.64 -0.31
N SER A 518 29.82 -4.60 0.49
CA SER A 518 29.60 -4.61 1.94
C SER A 518 30.28 -3.42 2.64
N ASP A 519 31.48 -3.03 2.20
CA ASP A 519 32.16 -1.85 2.73
C ASP A 519 31.41 -0.55 2.36
N ILE A 520 30.93 -0.45 1.12
CA ILE A 520 30.10 0.69 0.68
C ILE A 520 28.82 0.80 1.52
N ILE A 521 28.13 -0.32 1.75
CA ILE A 521 26.89 -0.36 2.54
C ILE A 521 27.12 0.08 3.99
N SER A 522 28.28 -0.28 4.54
CA SER A 522 28.65 0.07 5.92
C SER A 522 29.20 1.50 6.07
N THR A 523 29.48 2.18 4.95
CA THR A 523 29.99 3.56 4.96
C THR A 523 28.84 4.52 5.25
N PRO A 524 28.92 5.38 6.31
CA PRO A 524 27.89 6.37 6.58
C PRO A 524 27.71 7.34 5.40
N VAL A 525 26.49 7.77 5.15
CA VAL A 525 26.21 8.81 4.14
C VAL A 525 26.76 10.14 4.66
N SER A 526 27.76 10.67 3.97
CA SER A 526 28.42 11.93 4.32
C SER A 526 28.38 12.92 3.15
N PRO A 527 28.38 14.24 3.43
CA PRO A 527 28.53 15.23 2.37
C PRO A 527 29.97 15.15 1.82
N GLU A 528 30.08 14.81 0.53
CA GLU A 528 31.37 14.64 -0.17
C GLU A 528 32.05 15.96 -0.57
N LEU A 529 31.37 17.08 -0.35
CA LEU A 529 31.81 18.40 -0.82
C LEU A 529 32.44 19.26 0.28
N LEU A 530 32.24 18.92 1.56
CA LEU A 530 32.83 19.60 2.70
C LEU A 530 34.08 18.88 3.16
N PRO A 531 35.15 19.62 3.58
CA PRO A 531 36.38 19.00 4.10
C PRO A 531 36.10 18.09 5.30
N ALA A 532 36.82 16.97 5.41
CA ALA A 532 36.79 16.12 6.59
C ALA A 532 37.37 16.91 7.79
N GLY A 533 36.84 16.70 9.00
CA GLY A 533 37.40 17.29 10.23
C GLY A 533 38.86 16.87 10.51
N GLU A 534 39.54 17.53 11.44
CA GLU A 534 41.00 17.39 11.72
C GLU A 534 41.46 15.94 12.00
N ASN A 535 40.58 14.99 12.27
CA ASN A 535 40.91 13.58 12.53
C ASN A 535 40.49 12.61 11.38
N MET A 536 40.25 13.07 10.16
CA MET A 536 39.68 12.26 9.06
C MET A 536 38.34 11.56 9.42
N GLU A 537 37.72 11.92 10.53
CA GLU A 537 36.38 11.52 10.87
C GLU A 537 35.39 12.35 10.05
N ILE A 538 34.30 11.71 9.63
CA ILE A 538 33.19 12.33 8.89
C ILE A 538 32.62 13.45 9.78
N GLY A 539 33.02 14.70 9.51
CA GLY A 539 32.71 15.86 10.34
C GLY A 539 31.24 16.23 10.42
N GLN A 540 30.44 15.78 9.44
CA GLN A 540 28.99 15.96 9.41
C GLN A 540 28.38 14.83 8.61
N ARG A 541 27.35 14.19 9.17
CA ARG A 541 26.53 13.24 8.41
C ARG A 541 25.46 14.00 7.63
N THR A 542 25.16 13.58 6.42
CA THR A 542 24.06 14.17 5.65
C THR A 542 22.75 14.13 6.45
N GLU A 543 22.52 13.05 7.19
CA GLU A 543 21.35 12.91 8.05
C GLU A 543 21.30 13.91 9.23
N ASP A 544 22.41 14.49 9.65
CA ASP A 544 22.42 15.56 10.67
C ASP A 544 21.83 16.86 10.10
N ALA A 545 21.97 17.08 8.79
CA ALA A 545 21.48 18.28 8.11
C ALA A 545 20.05 18.14 7.56
N VAL A 546 19.70 16.96 7.05
CA VAL A 546 18.39 16.74 6.38
C VAL A 546 17.48 15.79 7.14
N GLY A 547 17.98 15.02 8.10
CA GLY A 547 17.25 14.01 8.85
C GLY A 547 17.38 12.59 8.29
N PRO A 548 16.93 11.59 9.06
CA PRO A 548 16.95 10.19 8.66
C PRO A 548 16.15 9.93 7.37
N TYR A 549 16.79 9.35 6.38
CA TYR A 549 16.12 9.04 5.10
C TYR A 549 14.95 8.08 5.26
N GLU A 550 14.97 7.17 6.24
CA GLU A 550 13.85 6.27 6.48
C GLU A 550 12.56 7.00 6.88
N LEU A 551 12.66 8.11 7.63
CA LEU A 551 11.52 8.97 7.94
C LEU A 551 11.04 9.72 6.69
N HIS A 552 11.97 10.26 5.89
CA HIS A 552 11.62 10.99 4.68
C HIS A 552 10.97 10.10 3.63
N ASP A 553 11.46 8.88 3.45
CA ASP A 553 10.87 7.90 2.55
C ASP A 553 9.46 7.49 3.00
N PHE A 554 9.26 7.31 4.31
CA PHE A 554 7.93 7.08 4.87
C PHE A 554 6.98 8.26 4.61
N PHE A 555 7.43 9.50 4.86
CA PHE A 555 6.63 10.70 4.61
C PHE A 555 6.30 10.85 3.13
N LEU A 556 7.30 10.68 2.26
CA LEU A 556 7.14 10.74 0.80
C LEU A 556 6.11 9.74 0.30
N TYR A 557 6.19 8.49 0.77
CA TYR A 557 5.26 7.44 0.37
C TYR A 557 3.82 7.80 0.69
N HIS A 558 3.54 8.15 1.94
CA HIS A 558 2.18 8.47 2.38
C HIS A 558 1.66 9.79 1.81
N PHE A 559 2.55 10.78 1.64
CA PHE A 559 2.19 12.07 1.07
C PHE A 559 1.81 11.98 -0.42
N ILE A 560 2.62 11.29 -1.22
CA ILE A 560 2.42 11.20 -2.68
C ILE A 560 1.44 10.09 -3.05
N ARG A 561 1.62 8.89 -2.48
CA ARG A 561 0.84 7.72 -2.89
C ARG A 561 -0.62 7.81 -2.44
N TYR A 562 -0.85 8.36 -1.25
CA TYR A 562 -2.18 8.36 -0.63
C TYR A 562 -2.73 9.76 -0.32
N GLY A 563 -1.99 10.83 -0.61
CA GLY A 563 -2.42 12.18 -0.31
C GLY A 563 -2.71 12.41 1.18
N ALA A 564 -2.03 11.67 2.05
CA ALA A 564 -2.27 11.72 3.48
C ALA A 564 -1.97 13.11 4.07
N THR A 565 -2.82 13.56 4.98
CA THR A 565 -2.59 14.83 5.67
C THR A 565 -1.36 14.75 6.58
N PRO A 566 -0.65 15.87 6.83
CA PRO A 566 0.53 15.86 7.70
C PRO A 566 0.25 15.26 9.09
N ARG A 567 -0.89 15.57 9.69
CA ARG A 567 -1.30 14.99 10.97
C ARG A 567 -1.40 13.46 10.90
N ARG A 568 -2.04 12.95 9.86
CA ARG A 568 -2.15 11.50 9.65
C ARG A 568 -0.80 10.84 9.43
N ILE A 569 0.10 11.48 8.64
CA ILE A 569 1.47 11.00 8.44
C ILE A 569 2.22 10.93 9.77
N LEU A 570 2.10 11.97 10.61
CA LEU A 570 2.70 11.98 11.94
C LEU A 570 2.20 10.82 12.81
N ASP A 571 0.88 10.65 12.89
CA ASP A 571 0.26 9.60 13.71
C ASP A 571 0.70 8.19 13.23
N MET A 572 0.73 7.95 11.91
CA MET A 572 1.21 6.68 11.33
C MET A 572 2.70 6.47 11.55
N ALA A 573 3.53 7.50 11.39
CA ALA A 573 4.96 7.40 11.61
C ALA A 573 5.29 7.13 13.09
N THR A 574 4.55 7.76 14.01
CA THR A 574 4.69 7.51 15.45
C THR A 574 4.42 6.04 15.81
N LEU A 575 3.44 5.41 15.13
CA LEU A 575 3.20 3.97 15.30
C LEU A 575 4.26 3.11 14.62
N ALA A 576 4.63 3.45 13.39
CA ALA A 576 5.57 2.66 12.59
C ALA A 576 7.00 2.65 13.16
N PHE A 577 7.42 3.76 13.75
CA PHE A 577 8.76 3.95 14.31
C PHE A 577 8.78 4.00 15.85
N GLY A 578 7.67 3.62 16.50
CA GLY A 578 7.58 3.60 17.97
C GLY A 578 8.68 2.74 18.59
N GLY A 579 9.56 3.36 19.38
CA GLY A 579 10.75 2.75 19.97
C GLY A 579 12.08 3.16 19.30
N SER A 580 12.04 3.72 18.06
CA SER A 580 13.23 4.26 17.39
C SER A 580 13.32 5.78 17.45
N TYR A 581 12.18 6.47 17.35
CA TYR A 581 12.09 7.93 17.36
C TYR A 581 10.93 8.42 18.23
N ASP A 582 11.16 9.49 18.98
CA ASP A 582 10.09 10.19 19.69
C ASP A 582 9.20 10.99 18.73
N GLU A 583 7.93 11.18 19.08
CA GLU A 583 6.98 11.99 18.29
C GLU A 583 7.54 13.39 17.98
N THR A 584 8.28 14.00 18.89
CA THR A 584 8.89 15.33 18.71
C THR A 584 9.91 15.33 17.56
N ILE A 585 10.73 14.27 17.47
CA ILE A 585 11.73 14.10 16.41
C ILE A 585 11.02 13.87 15.07
N ILE A 586 10.01 12.99 15.05
CA ILE A 586 9.22 12.71 13.84
C ILE A 586 8.51 13.98 13.35
N ARG A 587 7.93 14.75 14.25
CA ARG A 587 7.25 16.04 13.97
C ARG A 587 8.23 17.06 13.39
N HIS A 588 9.42 17.17 13.95
CA HIS A 588 10.46 18.05 13.44
C HIS A 588 10.83 17.69 11.99
N TRP A 589 11.17 16.45 11.72
CA TRP A 589 11.58 16.02 10.38
C TRP A 589 10.44 16.03 9.37
N LEU A 590 9.20 15.81 9.78
CA LEU A 590 8.04 16.00 8.91
C LEU A 590 7.89 17.47 8.49
N SER A 591 8.13 18.40 9.41
CA SER A 591 8.12 19.85 9.11
C SER A 591 9.23 20.23 8.13
N VAL A 592 10.44 19.68 8.33
CA VAL A 592 11.57 19.85 7.41
C VAL A 592 11.26 19.26 6.05
N PHE A 593 10.71 18.03 5.99
CA PHE A 593 10.31 17.37 4.74
C PHE A 593 9.33 18.24 3.94
N ILE A 594 8.24 18.70 4.56
CA ILE A 594 7.23 19.52 3.89
C ILE A 594 7.83 20.83 3.41
N SER A 595 8.59 21.52 4.26
CA SER A 595 9.22 22.80 3.89
C SER A 595 10.15 22.65 2.70
N ARG A 596 11.02 21.63 2.72
CA ARG A 596 11.96 21.37 1.62
C ARG A 596 11.24 20.88 0.37
N PHE A 597 10.29 19.97 0.52
CA PHE A 597 9.51 19.44 -0.61
C PHE A 597 8.85 20.56 -1.43
N PHE A 598 8.28 21.55 -0.77
CA PHE A 598 7.68 22.70 -1.44
C PHE A 598 8.75 23.66 -2.00
N ALA A 599 9.70 24.08 -1.20
CA ALA A 599 10.71 25.06 -1.59
C ALA A 599 11.62 24.59 -2.74
N GLN A 600 11.82 23.28 -2.89
CA GLN A 600 12.72 22.70 -3.89
C GLN A 600 12.00 22.20 -5.17
N GLN A 601 10.72 22.51 -5.33
CA GLN A 601 9.96 22.10 -6.53
C GLN A 601 10.59 22.57 -7.84
N PHE A 602 11.20 23.74 -7.88
CA PHE A 602 11.84 24.27 -9.09
C PHE A 602 12.93 23.32 -9.65
N LYS A 603 13.63 22.57 -8.78
CA LYS A 603 14.60 21.56 -9.22
C LYS A 603 13.91 20.38 -9.92
N ARG A 604 12.75 19.94 -9.42
CA ARG A 604 11.97 18.87 -10.03
C ARG A 604 11.35 19.26 -11.36
N SER A 605 11.08 20.55 -11.58
CA SER A 605 10.51 21.04 -12.85
C SER A 605 11.39 20.78 -14.07
N CYS A 606 12.71 20.68 -13.88
CA CYS A 606 13.68 20.36 -14.94
C CYS A 606 14.40 19.04 -14.73
N MET A 607 13.79 18.13 -14.02
CA MET A 607 14.33 16.80 -13.72
C MET A 607 14.62 16.00 -15.00
N PRO A 608 15.79 15.33 -15.10
CA PRO A 608 16.10 14.42 -16.20
C PRO A 608 15.08 13.30 -16.40
N ASP A 609 15.06 12.71 -17.59
CA ASP A 609 14.29 11.50 -17.83
C ASP A 609 14.85 10.32 -17.03
N GLY A 610 13.97 9.41 -16.61
CA GLY A 610 14.34 8.18 -15.94
C GLY A 610 13.13 7.28 -15.73
N PRO A 611 13.32 6.00 -15.36
CA PRO A 611 12.24 5.04 -15.28
C PRO A 611 11.42 5.25 -14.01
N LYS A 612 10.09 5.12 -14.12
CA LYS A 612 9.22 4.93 -12.96
C LYS A 612 9.37 3.47 -12.51
N VAL A 613 9.87 3.26 -11.30
CA VAL A 613 10.12 1.93 -10.74
C VAL A 613 8.97 1.48 -9.85
N GLY A 614 8.61 2.27 -8.86
CA GLY A 614 7.56 1.96 -7.88
C GLY A 614 6.27 2.75 -8.09
N SER A 615 5.39 2.70 -7.09
CA SER A 615 4.10 3.42 -7.09
C SER A 615 4.23 4.92 -6.95
N VAL A 616 5.40 5.44 -6.55
CA VAL A 616 5.69 6.87 -6.36
C VAL A 616 6.72 7.33 -7.38
N SER A 617 6.47 8.44 -8.06
CA SER A 617 7.41 9.13 -8.94
C SER A 617 7.22 10.64 -8.81
N LEU A 618 8.32 11.38 -8.92
CA LEU A 618 8.33 12.84 -8.84
C LEU A 618 8.59 13.52 -10.18
N SER A 619 8.58 12.74 -11.27
CA SER A 619 8.72 13.30 -12.61
C SER A 619 7.58 14.28 -12.91
N PRO A 620 7.86 15.52 -13.38
CA PRO A 620 6.84 16.49 -13.74
C PRO A 620 6.01 16.05 -14.96
N ARG A 621 6.49 15.04 -15.69
CA ARG A 621 5.79 14.40 -16.82
C ARG A 621 4.88 13.26 -16.37
N GLY A 622 4.98 12.83 -15.09
CA GLY A 622 4.30 11.66 -14.52
C GLY A 622 3.36 12.00 -13.36
N ASP A 623 3.65 11.46 -12.18
CA ASP A 623 2.72 11.39 -11.05
C ASP A 623 2.52 12.72 -10.32
N TRP A 624 3.53 13.63 -10.33
CA TRP A 624 3.47 14.83 -9.51
C TRP A 624 3.73 16.11 -10.30
N ARG A 625 2.72 16.96 -10.38
CA ARG A 625 2.78 18.29 -11.01
C ARG A 625 2.38 19.34 -10.00
N MET A 626 3.34 20.15 -9.57
CA MET A 626 3.14 21.21 -8.59
C MET A 626 3.78 22.50 -9.09
N PRO A 627 3.15 23.68 -8.92
CA PRO A 627 3.82 24.96 -9.21
C PRO A 627 4.99 25.16 -8.26
N SER A 628 6.08 25.76 -8.79
CA SER A 628 7.33 25.93 -8.04
C SER A 628 7.24 26.97 -6.91
N ASP A 629 6.21 27.78 -6.91
CA ASP A 629 5.95 28.87 -5.96
C ASP A 629 4.76 28.56 -5.01
N ALA A 630 4.35 27.30 -4.90
CA ALA A 630 3.31 26.89 -3.97
C ALA A 630 3.72 27.11 -2.52
N CYS A 631 2.79 27.61 -1.69
CA CYS A 631 3.02 27.86 -0.28
C CYS A 631 2.71 26.63 0.59
N CYS A 632 3.65 26.22 1.44
CA CYS A 632 3.53 25.05 2.34
C CYS A 632 2.78 25.31 3.66
N LYS A 633 2.41 26.57 3.98
CA LYS A 633 1.84 26.95 5.29
C LYS A 633 0.62 26.13 5.69
N LEU A 634 -0.25 25.79 4.73
CA LEU A 634 -1.44 24.98 4.98
C LEU A 634 -1.09 23.61 5.56
N TRP A 635 -0.05 22.97 5.03
CA TRP A 635 0.41 21.65 5.48
C TRP A 635 1.15 21.72 6.81
N LEU A 636 2.01 22.73 6.99
CA LEU A 636 2.74 22.94 8.24
C LEU A 636 1.80 23.20 9.42
N ASN A 637 0.72 23.95 9.21
CA ASN A 637 -0.27 24.21 10.25
C ASN A 637 -1.10 22.97 10.67
N LYS A 638 -0.95 21.86 9.94
CA LYS A 638 -1.66 20.58 10.20
C LYS A 638 -0.76 19.50 10.80
N ILE A 639 0.49 19.81 11.12
CA ILE A 639 1.41 18.93 11.86
C ILE A 639 1.12 19.07 13.39
#